data_1f1ccbcce1e8f4158057d1d4374b5cdf
#
_entry.id   1f1ccbcce1e8f4158057d1d4374b5cdf
#
_cell.length_a   1.000
_cell.length_b   1.000
_cell.length_c   1.000
_cell.angle_alpha   90.00
_cell.angle_beta   90.00
_cell.angle_gamma   90.00
#
_symmetry.space_group_name_H-M   'P 1'
#
loop_
_entity.id
_entity.type
_entity.pdbx_description
1 polymer ?
#
loop_
_entity_poly.entity_id
_entity_poly.type
_entity_poly.pdbx_seq_one_letter_code
_entity_poly.pdbx_strand_id
1 'polypeptide(L)'
;MKKILLLVLLFTATVSFAQVKLQGVVKDSISGSPLELANVIAIDQNTSTMESYAVTNPEGRYVLRLGRNGTYKLQVSYIGMKAVETTINTTEEDITRNFELSADNTLDEVNITYEMPVSVSGDTLTYNADSFNTGTERKLEDVLENLPGVEINEEGQIEVEGKVVNKLMVNGKDFFDGDSKLASKNIPSKAVDKIQVLRNYSEVGQLSRVSNNQDNVALNIKLKEGKEKFWFGNVTAGGGFSPEDELYLLQPKLFYYSPKFSLNFIGDLNNTGEVALTRRDIRGFGGGFRLPSRTSGTNINLGDNSLNFLTNQGNALEIESKLAATNFNYSPNQALDISGFFIFNSSRILSKETSFVQYTDSDLGIPDEATEQRSRERSDQGLLKLSASYSPNVNNQLDYDVLGRFSNDTQVQNLFSSVVGNTSQFEEVKPFSINQNINYYYTLNETNIFAFEAQHLIKDEDPFYSALLENDPTNNDAMDPDERDAFDNTADALGLNTTLNNYNLGQNRRIKSNQVDAKLDWYNILNDRSNINFTLGTILSRQEFNSDIFQFLENGARFNPTPTINDGRAGNDTEYNFSDVYLGVHYRVKAGKFTITPGFSVHAYANKNSQFNETFEDNFFRLLPDFETRIQLKKSESLTFNYNMQNQFTDVTRLAQGLVLNNFNSIQFGKPELQNALSHNLSLFYRSFNLFNYTNVFARVAYSKNIDQIRSLTNFENVIRTSTFFNSDFADETFTAFGRVQRTFGKIRASLNANFNYSKINQFIQGRRSVNEGFTQSYTPGVRTNFRYAPNVSVRYRYSISTNNQGTNETKFITNAPSIEFDAYILKAFTFRTNYTYNSLSDEDGEINSFQSWDASLSYRKDRDAKWEYEIQATNLLNIDSQIRNSANNLSVFTSETFIQPRFVTFRFVYTL
;
A
#
# COMPACT_ATOMS: atom_id res chain seq x y z
N MET A 1 -7.72 11.32 32.53
CA MET A 1 -7.53 12.02 31.27
C MET A 1 -7.38 13.55 31.42
N LYS A 2 -8.34 14.31 32.00
CA LYS A 2 -8.18 15.79 32.14
C LYS A 2 -6.91 16.24 32.86
N LYS A 3 -6.43 15.52 33.90
CA LYS A 3 -5.20 15.86 34.64
C LYS A 3 -3.91 15.55 33.85
N ILE A 4 -3.92 14.53 32.99
CA ILE A 4 -2.78 14.20 32.10
C ILE A 4 -2.72 15.20 30.95
N LEU A 5 -3.85 15.58 30.39
CA LEU A 5 -3.92 16.63 29.37
C LEU A 5 -3.42 17.98 29.90
N LEU A 6 -3.74 18.30 31.16
CA LEU A 6 -3.25 19.52 31.83
C LEU A 6 -1.75 19.45 32.09
N LEU A 7 -1.21 18.28 32.43
CA LEU A 7 0.23 18.08 32.64
C LEU A 7 1.01 18.17 31.32
N VAL A 8 0.48 17.61 30.23
CA VAL A 8 1.04 17.74 28.87
C VAL A 8 0.96 19.19 28.40
N LEU A 9 -0.15 19.89 28.66
CA LEU A 9 -0.28 21.32 28.35
C LEU A 9 0.68 22.19 29.19
N LEU A 10 0.92 21.86 30.45
CA LEU A 10 1.88 22.53 31.29
C LEU A 10 3.32 22.27 30.86
N PHE A 11 3.64 21.04 30.43
CA PHE A 11 4.96 20.69 29.91
C PHE A 11 5.25 21.33 28.55
N THR A 12 4.25 21.47 27.67
CA THR A 12 4.39 22.20 26.40
C THR A 12 4.52 23.71 26.60
N ALA A 13 3.99 24.27 27.68
CA ALA A 13 4.12 25.71 28.00
C ALA A 13 5.51 26.08 28.51
N THR A 14 6.30 25.13 29.05
CA THR A 14 7.65 25.39 29.56
C THR A 14 8.76 25.24 28.52
N VAL A 15 8.50 24.68 27.32
CA VAL A 15 9.49 24.53 26.24
C VAL A 15 9.27 25.61 25.17
N SER A 16 9.15 26.86 25.60
CA SER A 16 9.22 27.99 24.69
C SER A 16 10.67 28.30 24.37
N PHE A 17 11.31 27.58 23.46
CA PHE A 17 12.55 28.04 22.84
C PHE A 17 12.21 29.27 22.01
N ALA A 18 12.50 30.41 22.55
CA ALA A 18 12.33 31.69 21.88
C ALA A 18 13.31 31.76 20.69
N GLN A 19 12.81 31.55 19.48
CA GLN A 19 13.58 31.69 18.23
C GLN A 19 13.46 33.12 17.73
N VAL A 20 14.54 33.62 17.14
CA VAL A 20 14.57 34.90 16.43
C VAL A 20 14.26 34.63 14.96
N LYS A 21 13.41 35.47 14.40
CA LYS A 21 13.07 35.43 12.98
C LYS A 21 14.05 36.31 12.20
N LEU A 22 14.82 35.69 11.29
CA LEU A 22 15.62 36.43 10.30
C LEU A 22 14.88 36.39 8.97
N GLN A 23 14.56 37.56 8.40
CA GLN A 23 13.85 37.66 7.13
C GLN A 23 14.50 38.70 6.22
N GLY A 24 14.20 38.65 4.92
CA GLY A 24 14.68 39.62 3.96
C GLY A 24 14.32 39.27 2.53
N VAL A 25 14.89 39.98 1.60
CA VAL A 25 14.71 39.81 0.15
C VAL A 25 16.08 39.61 -0.49
N VAL A 26 16.18 38.68 -1.43
CA VAL A 26 17.35 38.44 -2.29
C VAL A 26 17.02 38.96 -3.68
N LYS A 27 17.89 39.84 -4.22
CA LYS A 27 17.73 40.44 -5.53
C LYS A 27 19.00 40.32 -6.36
N ASP A 28 18.82 40.44 -7.66
CA ASP A 28 19.92 40.67 -8.60
C ASP A 28 20.42 42.15 -8.45
N SER A 29 21.71 42.27 -8.25
CA SER A 29 22.33 43.61 -8.03
C SER A 29 22.30 44.54 -9.24
N ILE A 30 22.15 43.99 -10.46
CA ILE A 30 22.14 44.77 -11.70
C ILE A 30 20.71 45.12 -12.12
N SER A 31 19.81 44.12 -12.17
CA SER A 31 18.45 44.31 -12.64
C SER A 31 17.49 44.75 -11.53
N GLY A 32 17.86 44.58 -10.25
CA GLY A 32 16.98 44.80 -9.10
C GLY A 32 15.84 43.79 -8.98
N SER A 33 15.79 42.80 -9.89
CA SER A 33 14.73 41.80 -9.93
C SER A 33 14.85 40.83 -8.73
N PRO A 34 13.74 40.42 -8.11
CA PRO A 34 13.77 39.46 -7.06
C PRO A 34 14.23 38.08 -7.61
N LEU A 35 15.08 37.40 -6.85
CA LEU A 35 15.57 36.07 -7.19
C LEU A 35 14.70 34.99 -6.52
N GLU A 36 13.86 34.31 -7.30
CA GLU A 36 13.07 33.15 -6.88
C GLU A 36 13.99 31.94 -6.81
N LEU A 37 13.85 31.11 -5.77
CA LEU A 37 14.66 29.90 -5.52
C LEU A 37 16.14 30.17 -5.18
N ALA A 38 16.49 31.35 -4.70
CA ALA A 38 17.78 31.59 -4.07
C ALA A 38 17.84 30.88 -2.71
N ASN A 39 18.97 30.26 -2.40
CA ASN A 39 19.19 29.58 -1.12
C ASN A 39 19.75 30.55 -0.11
N VAL A 40 19.21 30.53 1.10
CA VAL A 40 19.72 31.27 2.27
C VAL A 40 19.94 30.30 3.40
N ILE A 41 21.19 30.14 3.84
CA ILE A 41 21.61 29.14 4.82
C ILE A 41 22.22 29.83 6.01
N ALA A 42 21.87 29.39 7.21
CA ALA A 42 22.50 29.83 8.44
C ALA A 42 23.28 28.67 9.08
N ILE A 43 24.58 28.85 9.25
CA ILE A 43 25.50 27.89 9.84
C ILE A 43 25.91 28.44 11.21
N ASP A 44 25.67 27.65 12.26
CA ASP A 44 26.13 27.98 13.62
C ASP A 44 27.67 27.89 13.67
N GLN A 45 28.31 28.99 14.05
CA GLN A 45 29.77 29.04 14.05
C GLN A 45 30.40 28.22 15.19
N ASN A 46 29.70 27.94 16.28
CA ASN A 46 30.18 27.14 17.36
C ASN A 46 30.18 25.63 17.06
N THR A 47 29.16 25.19 16.35
CA THR A 47 28.97 23.76 16.00
C THR A 47 29.41 23.45 14.58
N SER A 48 29.65 24.47 13.75
CA SER A 48 29.91 24.36 12.29
C SER A 48 28.81 23.57 11.54
N THR A 49 27.60 23.60 12.06
CA THR A 49 26.44 22.88 11.49
C THR A 49 25.40 23.85 10.98
N MET A 50 24.64 23.40 9.98
CA MET A 50 23.49 24.17 9.46
C MET A 50 22.39 24.20 10.52
N GLU A 51 22.04 25.40 11.00
CA GLU A 51 20.95 25.59 11.96
C GLU A 51 19.60 25.77 11.26
N SER A 52 19.56 26.53 10.18
CA SER A 52 18.34 26.81 9.44
C SER A 52 18.64 27.14 7.98
N TYR A 53 17.72 26.83 7.10
CA TYR A 53 17.81 27.24 5.71
C TYR A 53 16.45 27.71 5.16
N ALA A 54 16.44 28.52 4.12
CA ALA A 54 15.25 28.93 3.38
C ALA A 54 15.55 29.06 1.89
N VAL A 55 14.51 28.86 1.10
CA VAL A 55 14.53 29.15 -0.34
C VAL A 55 13.62 30.34 -0.57
N THR A 56 14.06 31.31 -1.39
CA THR A 56 13.26 32.51 -1.65
C THR A 56 12.01 32.19 -2.50
N ASN A 57 10.93 32.90 -2.20
CA ASN A 57 9.68 32.86 -2.97
C ASN A 57 9.77 33.67 -4.27
N PRO A 58 8.71 33.75 -5.12
CA PRO A 58 8.70 34.56 -6.36
C PRO A 58 9.02 36.04 -6.16
N GLU A 59 8.75 36.61 -4.99
CA GLU A 59 9.11 37.96 -4.61
C GLU A 59 10.51 38.11 -4.03
N GLY A 60 11.32 37.01 -4.08
CA GLY A 60 12.67 36.95 -3.54
C GLY A 60 12.76 36.94 -2.03
N ARG A 61 11.66 36.76 -1.28
CA ARG A 61 11.62 36.83 0.17
C ARG A 61 12.04 35.48 0.78
N TYR A 62 12.79 35.56 1.90
CA TYR A 62 13.16 34.41 2.73
C TYR A 62 12.84 34.64 4.20
N VAL A 63 12.70 33.57 4.96
CA VAL A 63 12.55 33.57 6.42
C VAL A 63 13.32 32.41 7.02
N LEU A 64 14.24 32.70 7.92
CA LEU A 64 14.95 31.74 8.76
C LEU A 64 14.50 31.87 10.23
N ARG A 65 14.59 30.79 10.98
CA ARG A 65 14.38 30.79 12.43
C ARG A 65 15.65 30.31 13.10
N LEU A 66 16.23 31.14 13.93
CA LEU A 66 17.54 30.95 14.55
C LEU A 66 17.43 30.98 16.08
N GLY A 67 18.33 30.31 16.77
CA GLY A 67 18.44 30.41 18.21
C GLY A 67 18.79 31.82 18.65
N ARG A 68 18.37 32.22 19.87
CA ARG A 68 18.77 33.50 20.49
C ARG A 68 20.23 33.48 20.94
N ASN A 69 20.86 34.65 20.94
CA ASN A 69 22.23 34.83 21.40
C ASN A 69 23.28 33.91 20.73
N GLY A 70 23.04 33.56 19.46
CA GLY A 70 23.93 32.71 18.65
C GLY A 70 24.65 33.53 17.58
N THR A 71 25.81 33.03 17.15
CA THR A 71 26.58 33.58 16.03
C THR A 71 26.44 32.67 14.84
N TYR A 72 25.91 33.19 13.73
CA TYR A 72 25.61 32.43 12.53
C TYR A 72 26.30 33.01 11.31
N LYS A 73 26.95 32.14 10.55
CA LYS A 73 27.39 32.47 9.18
C LYS A 73 26.24 32.30 8.23
N LEU A 74 25.79 33.38 7.63
CA LEU A 74 24.80 33.33 6.55
C LEU A 74 25.49 33.16 5.22
N GLN A 75 24.95 32.28 4.39
CA GLN A 75 25.39 32.09 3.03
C GLN A 75 24.17 32.19 2.10
N VAL A 76 24.27 33.07 1.12
CA VAL A 76 23.22 33.30 0.11
C VAL A 76 23.78 32.96 -1.25
N SER A 77 23.10 32.08 -1.99
CA SER A 77 23.54 31.59 -3.29
C SER A 77 22.40 31.48 -4.27
N TYR A 78 22.72 31.68 -5.56
CA TYR A 78 21.82 31.52 -6.68
C TYR A 78 22.61 31.04 -7.90
N ILE A 79 21.97 30.23 -8.77
CA ILE A 79 22.65 29.65 -9.95
C ILE A 79 23.14 30.77 -10.88
N GLY A 80 24.44 30.75 -11.21
CA GLY A 80 25.07 31.75 -12.09
C GLY A 80 25.39 33.09 -11.43
N MET A 81 25.28 33.17 -10.09
CA MET A 81 25.64 34.35 -9.33
C MET A 81 26.67 34.05 -8.22
N LYS A 82 27.47 35.03 -7.90
CA LYS A 82 28.46 34.95 -6.84
C LYS A 82 27.77 34.82 -5.49
N ALA A 83 28.15 33.78 -4.73
CA ALA A 83 27.60 33.59 -3.38
C ALA A 83 28.06 34.70 -2.44
N VAL A 84 27.14 35.17 -1.59
CA VAL A 84 27.41 36.18 -0.55
C VAL A 84 27.44 35.49 0.81
N GLU A 85 28.51 35.69 1.55
CA GLU A 85 28.68 35.21 2.91
C GLU A 85 28.73 36.39 3.88
N THR A 86 28.04 36.28 5.01
CA THR A 86 28.07 37.29 6.08
C THR A 86 27.82 36.64 7.45
N THR A 87 28.39 37.21 8.49
CA THR A 87 28.14 36.74 9.86
C THR A 87 27.11 37.62 10.53
N ILE A 88 26.17 37.00 11.25
CA ILE A 88 25.20 37.73 12.09
C ILE A 88 25.21 37.18 13.50
N ASN A 89 24.92 38.08 14.46
CA ASN A 89 24.67 37.73 15.86
C ASN A 89 23.18 37.93 16.12
N THR A 90 22.53 36.91 16.65
CA THR A 90 21.13 37.00 17.07
C THR A 90 21.03 37.52 18.50
N THR A 91 20.05 38.34 18.75
CA THR A 91 19.65 38.83 20.06
C THR A 91 18.26 38.28 20.42
N GLU A 92 17.43 39.08 21.09
CA GLU A 92 16.03 38.72 21.38
C GLU A 92 15.04 39.22 20.30
N GLU A 93 15.51 40.13 19.43
CA GLU A 93 14.68 40.79 18.43
C GLU A 93 14.80 40.13 17.05
N ASP A 94 13.71 40.23 16.25
CA ASP A 94 13.68 39.78 14.86
C ASP A 94 14.60 40.65 13.99
N ILE A 95 15.29 40.01 13.04
CA ILE A 95 16.30 40.63 12.18
C ILE A 95 15.78 40.70 10.75
N THR A 96 15.91 41.85 10.09
CA THR A 96 15.66 41.98 8.65
C THR A 96 16.99 42.22 7.93
N ARG A 97 17.33 41.33 6.96
CA ARG A 97 18.56 41.46 6.15
C ARG A 97 18.25 41.16 4.69
N ASN A 98 18.53 42.12 3.81
CA ASN A 98 18.42 41.95 2.37
C ASN A 98 19.78 41.62 1.76
N PHE A 99 19.78 40.91 0.64
CA PHE A 99 20.97 40.52 -0.12
C PHE A 99 20.82 40.88 -1.58
N GLU A 100 21.92 41.33 -2.18
CA GLU A 100 22.05 41.56 -3.60
C GLU A 100 23.15 40.70 -4.15
N LEU A 101 22.84 39.86 -5.14
CA LEU A 101 23.78 38.95 -5.77
C LEU A 101 24.20 39.50 -7.13
N SER A 102 25.48 39.43 -7.45
CA SER A 102 26.04 39.81 -8.75
C SER A 102 26.31 38.59 -9.60
N ALA A 103 26.23 38.75 -10.92
CA ALA A 103 26.62 37.68 -11.82
C ALA A 103 28.07 37.25 -11.60
N ASP A 104 28.31 35.96 -11.62
CA ASP A 104 29.66 35.41 -11.51
C ASP A 104 30.30 35.38 -12.89
N ASN A 105 31.12 36.39 -13.18
CA ASN A 105 31.83 36.52 -14.45
C ASN A 105 33.30 36.07 -14.35
N THR A 106 33.73 35.47 -13.22
CA THR A 106 35.11 35.06 -13.02
C THR A 106 35.28 33.54 -13.22
N LEU A 107 36.03 33.17 -14.23
CA LEU A 107 36.61 31.85 -14.41
C LEU A 107 37.92 31.76 -13.57
N ASP A 108 37.84 31.85 -12.27
CA ASP A 108 38.96 31.54 -11.40
C ASP A 108 38.70 30.24 -10.65
N GLU A 109 39.54 29.29 -10.92
CA GLU A 109 39.61 28.00 -10.26
C GLU A 109 39.96 28.14 -8.78
N VAL A 110 38.98 28.47 -7.96
CA VAL A 110 39.06 28.27 -6.51
C VAL A 110 38.15 27.09 -6.16
N ASN A 111 38.78 25.96 -6.02
CA ASN A 111 38.21 24.70 -5.60
C ASN A 111 37.80 24.80 -4.11
N ILE A 112 36.77 25.57 -3.80
CA ILE A 112 36.05 25.50 -2.54
C ILE A 112 34.83 24.61 -2.82
N THR A 113 34.97 23.31 -2.62
CA THR A 113 33.89 22.33 -2.66
C THR A 113 32.96 22.54 -1.47
N TYR A 114 32.20 23.61 -1.44
CA TYR A 114 31.07 23.74 -0.55
C TYR A 114 29.84 23.14 -1.26
N GLU A 115 29.46 21.96 -0.86
CA GLU A 115 28.25 21.34 -1.36
C GLU A 115 27.02 21.94 -0.67
N MET A 116 26.12 22.53 -1.46
CA MET A 116 24.87 23.06 -0.93
C MET A 116 24.01 21.93 -0.33
N PRO A 117 23.40 22.11 0.84
CA PRO A 117 22.48 21.14 1.42
C PRO A 117 21.33 20.77 0.47
N VAL A 118 20.84 21.73 -0.30
CA VAL A 118 19.81 21.54 -1.32
C VAL A 118 20.18 22.32 -2.57
N SER A 119 20.13 21.67 -3.73
CA SER A 119 20.29 22.32 -5.03
C SER A 119 19.14 21.95 -5.96
N VAL A 120 18.73 22.88 -6.81
CA VAL A 120 17.67 22.70 -7.81
C VAL A 120 18.25 22.89 -9.19
N SER A 121 18.11 21.90 -10.06
CA SER A 121 18.53 21.97 -11.45
C SER A 121 17.41 21.43 -12.34
N GLY A 122 16.71 22.31 -13.04
CA GLY A 122 15.52 21.96 -13.80
C GLY A 122 14.45 21.31 -12.92
N ASP A 123 14.01 20.11 -13.27
CA ASP A 123 13.05 19.32 -12.52
C ASP A 123 13.68 18.44 -11.43
N THR A 124 15.01 18.55 -11.23
CA THR A 124 15.74 17.75 -10.23
C THR A 124 16.03 18.60 -8.99
N LEU A 125 15.59 18.11 -7.83
CA LEU A 125 15.94 18.63 -6.52
C LEU A 125 16.94 17.67 -5.86
N THR A 126 18.12 18.14 -5.53
CA THR A 126 19.19 17.33 -4.94
C THR A 126 19.44 17.74 -3.49
N TYR A 127 19.32 16.81 -2.57
CA TYR A 127 19.68 16.94 -1.16
C TYR A 127 21.04 16.30 -0.90
N ASN A 128 21.92 17.00 -0.18
CA ASN A 128 23.13 16.40 0.38
C ASN A 128 22.74 15.69 1.69
N ALA A 129 22.88 14.37 1.74
CA ALA A 129 22.40 13.55 2.87
C ALA A 129 23.11 13.93 4.18
N ASP A 130 24.40 14.18 4.15
CA ASP A 130 25.17 14.51 5.35
C ASP A 130 24.76 15.83 6.01
N SER A 131 24.21 16.77 5.24
CA SER A 131 23.70 18.04 5.77
C SER A 131 22.43 17.89 6.62
N PHE A 132 21.69 16.80 6.45
CA PHE A 132 20.43 16.54 7.17
C PHE A 132 20.55 15.43 8.20
N ASN A 133 21.69 14.79 8.31
CA ASN A 133 21.92 13.74 9.29
C ASN A 133 22.06 14.32 10.71
N THR A 134 21.29 13.76 11.65
CA THR A 134 21.32 14.12 13.08
C THR A 134 22.27 13.26 13.90
N GLY A 135 22.72 12.12 13.35
CA GLY A 135 23.65 11.16 13.97
C GLY A 135 22.97 9.88 14.45
N THR A 136 21.64 9.83 14.44
CA THR A 136 20.85 8.66 14.85
C THR A 136 20.42 7.77 13.68
N GLU A 137 20.60 8.27 12.46
CA GLU A 137 20.15 7.60 11.23
C GLU A 137 20.94 6.31 10.98
N ARG A 138 20.22 5.24 10.73
CA ARG A 138 20.79 3.92 10.40
C ARG A 138 20.56 3.53 8.97
N LYS A 139 19.40 3.88 8.45
CA LYS A 139 18.90 3.50 7.12
C LYS A 139 18.39 4.71 6.35
N LEU A 140 18.17 4.53 5.08
CA LEU A 140 17.74 5.59 4.19
C LEU A 140 16.43 6.25 4.66
N GLU A 141 15.48 5.51 5.23
CA GLU A 141 14.23 6.10 5.72
C GLU A 141 14.48 7.12 6.82
N ASP A 142 15.42 6.87 7.74
CA ASP A 142 15.77 7.82 8.80
C ASP A 142 16.33 9.13 8.22
N VAL A 143 17.08 9.05 7.10
CA VAL A 143 17.58 10.23 6.39
C VAL A 143 16.46 10.96 5.67
N LEU A 144 15.58 10.21 4.97
CA LEU A 144 14.46 10.79 4.23
C LEU A 144 13.50 11.56 5.12
N GLU A 145 13.23 11.07 6.32
CA GLU A 145 12.37 11.75 7.30
C GLU A 145 12.90 13.12 7.74
N ASN A 146 14.21 13.32 7.65
CA ASN A 146 14.86 14.60 7.99
C ASN A 146 14.85 15.58 6.82
N LEU A 147 14.54 15.12 5.59
CA LEU A 147 14.56 15.99 4.42
C LEU A 147 13.30 16.87 4.36
N PRO A 148 13.45 18.14 4.06
CA PRO A 148 12.30 19.02 3.86
C PRO A 148 11.46 18.61 2.66
N GLY A 149 10.15 18.49 2.88
CA GLY A 149 9.20 18.11 1.83
C GLY A 149 9.20 16.62 1.47
N VAL A 150 9.95 15.81 2.19
CA VAL A 150 9.92 14.35 2.09
C VAL A 150 9.26 13.79 3.33
N GLU A 151 8.41 12.79 3.17
CA GLU A 151 7.66 12.13 4.22
C GLU A 151 7.56 10.64 3.95
N ILE A 152 7.45 9.87 5.02
CA ILE A 152 7.07 8.47 4.94
C ILE A 152 5.67 8.38 5.54
N ASN A 153 4.70 7.99 4.71
CA ASN A 153 3.30 7.92 5.14
C ASN A 153 3.06 6.69 6.06
N GLU A 154 1.86 6.58 6.63
CA GLU A 154 1.49 5.46 7.52
C GLU A 154 1.60 4.09 6.83
N GLU A 155 1.58 4.10 5.52
CA GLU A 155 1.73 2.92 4.67
C GLU A 155 3.20 2.58 4.37
N GLY A 156 4.16 3.39 4.87
CA GLY A 156 5.60 3.27 4.64
C GLY A 156 6.03 3.67 3.23
N GLN A 157 5.19 4.35 2.45
CA GLN A 157 5.57 4.88 1.14
C GLN A 157 6.24 6.24 1.32
N ILE A 158 7.24 6.49 0.48
CA ILE A 158 7.90 7.79 0.44
C ILE A 158 7.02 8.75 -0.34
N GLU A 159 6.72 9.88 0.24
CA GLU A 159 6.05 11.00 -0.39
C GLU A 159 7.02 12.18 -0.50
N VAL A 160 7.08 12.81 -1.67
CA VAL A 160 7.83 14.05 -1.89
C VAL A 160 6.87 15.13 -2.34
N GLU A 161 6.83 16.23 -1.60
CA GLU A 161 5.91 17.35 -1.86
C GLU A 161 4.44 16.87 -1.97
N GLY A 162 4.06 15.85 -1.17
CA GLY A 162 2.74 15.22 -1.18
C GLY A 162 2.47 14.32 -2.39
N LYS A 163 3.49 13.92 -3.13
CA LYS A 163 3.41 12.95 -4.24
C LYS A 163 4.08 11.66 -3.81
N VAL A 164 3.38 10.55 -3.96
CA VAL A 164 3.98 9.24 -3.73
C VAL A 164 5.10 9.01 -4.75
N VAL A 165 6.25 8.55 -4.27
CA VAL A 165 7.38 8.19 -5.12
C VAL A 165 7.04 6.93 -5.91
N ASN A 166 6.99 7.07 -7.21
CA ASN A 166 6.65 5.99 -8.14
C ASN A 166 7.78 4.98 -8.30
N LYS A 167 9.04 5.47 -8.21
CA LYS A 167 10.23 4.67 -8.50
C LYS A 167 11.41 5.14 -7.66
N LEU A 168 12.16 4.19 -7.09
CA LEU A 168 13.42 4.47 -6.44
C LEU A 168 14.57 3.79 -7.18
N MET A 169 15.59 4.59 -7.48
CA MET A 169 16.82 4.17 -8.14
C MET A 169 18.01 4.37 -7.22
N VAL A 170 19.04 3.58 -7.41
CA VAL A 170 20.36 3.75 -6.79
C VAL A 170 21.39 3.93 -7.89
N ASN A 171 22.09 5.09 -7.90
CA ASN A 171 23.00 5.49 -8.98
C ASN A 171 22.37 5.39 -10.39
N GLY A 172 21.06 5.71 -10.49
CA GLY A 172 20.30 5.67 -11.74
C GLY A 172 19.80 4.29 -12.16
N LYS A 173 19.97 3.27 -11.33
CA LYS A 173 19.50 1.91 -11.59
C LYS A 173 18.38 1.52 -10.64
N ASP A 174 17.43 0.76 -11.13
CA ASP A 174 16.29 0.31 -10.34
C ASP A 174 16.73 -0.55 -9.17
N PHE A 175 16.18 -0.27 -7.99
CA PHE A 175 16.40 -1.08 -6.81
C PHE A 175 15.13 -1.91 -6.56
N PHE A 176 15.23 -3.25 -6.70
CA PHE A 176 14.10 -4.17 -6.59
C PHE A 176 12.86 -3.65 -7.34
N ASP A 177 12.99 -3.46 -8.65
CA ASP A 177 11.93 -2.95 -9.53
C ASP A 177 11.43 -1.53 -9.17
N GLY A 178 12.28 -0.74 -8.51
CA GLY A 178 11.95 0.60 -8.07
C GLY A 178 11.19 0.68 -6.74
N ASP A 179 11.13 -0.42 -5.97
CA ASP A 179 10.44 -0.43 -4.68
C ASP A 179 11.07 0.53 -3.68
N SER A 180 10.31 1.59 -3.36
CA SER A 180 10.78 2.65 -2.49
C SER A 180 10.85 2.24 -1.01
N LYS A 181 10.00 1.30 -0.57
CA LYS A 181 9.97 0.84 0.82
C LYS A 181 11.12 -0.10 1.13
N LEU A 182 11.37 -1.06 0.22
CA LEU A 182 12.47 -1.98 0.42
C LEU A 182 13.79 -1.22 0.44
N ALA A 183 13.95 -0.24 -0.46
CA ALA A 183 15.12 0.62 -0.50
C ALA A 183 15.26 1.45 0.79
N SER A 184 14.20 2.14 1.23
CA SER A 184 14.26 3.01 2.41
C SER A 184 14.59 2.24 3.70
N LYS A 185 14.06 1.04 3.85
CA LYS A 185 14.29 0.20 5.03
C LYS A 185 15.64 -0.51 5.08
N ASN A 186 16.29 -0.69 3.94
CA ASN A 186 17.46 -1.57 3.85
C ASN A 186 18.75 -0.88 3.42
N ILE A 187 18.72 0.26 2.71
CA ILE A 187 19.93 1.00 2.36
C ILE A 187 20.50 1.69 3.59
N PRO A 188 21.75 1.41 3.99
CA PRO A 188 22.38 2.07 5.12
C PRO A 188 22.57 3.56 4.89
N SER A 189 22.24 4.40 5.87
CA SER A 189 22.39 5.87 5.80
C SER A 189 23.82 6.32 5.46
N LYS A 190 24.82 5.58 5.93
CA LYS A 190 26.25 5.87 5.71
C LYS A 190 26.69 5.74 4.23
N ALA A 191 25.98 4.96 3.44
CA ALA A 191 26.29 4.77 2.03
C ALA A 191 25.74 5.90 1.15
N VAL A 192 24.81 6.70 1.68
CA VAL A 192 24.10 7.75 0.93
C VAL A 192 24.92 9.03 0.91
N ASP A 193 25.18 9.54 -0.28
CA ASP A 193 25.81 10.85 -0.52
C ASP A 193 24.71 11.90 -0.80
N LYS A 194 23.94 11.70 -1.89
CA LYS A 194 22.92 12.64 -2.33
C LYS A 194 21.62 11.92 -2.62
N ILE A 195 20.52 12.63 -2.40
CA ILE A 195 19.18 12.17 -2.70
C ILE A 195 18.61 13.12 -3.74
N GLN A 196 18.42 12.61 -4.97
CA GLN A 196 17.86 13.36 -6.08
C GLN A 196 16.38 13.06 -6.21
N VAL A 197 15.57 14.08 -6.12
CA VAL A 197 14.14 14.04 -6.44
C VAL A 197 13.95 14.44 -7.87
N LEU A 198 13.51 13.53 -8.71
CA LEU A 198 13.20 13.75 -10.11
C LEU A 198 11.71 14.05 -10.23
N ARG A 199 11.36 15.32 -10.39
CA ARG A 199 9.99 15.77 -10.62
C ARG A 199 9.60 15.54 -12.07
N ASN A 200 8.30 15.45 -12.34
CA ASN A 200 7.77 15.22 -13.70
C ASN A 200 8.44 14.01 -14.38
N TYR A 201 8.79 13.01 -13.59
CA TYR A 201 9.54 11.85 -14.05
C TYR A 201 8.75 11.10 -15.12
N SER A 202 9.40 10.80 -16.24
CA SER A 202 8.89 9.93 -17.29
C SER A 202 9.83 8.73 -17.41
N GLU A 203 9.32 7.55 -17.15
CA GLU A 203 10.07 6.31 -17.33
C GLU A 203 10.38 6.06 -18.81
N VAL A 204 9.44 6.45 -19.66
CA VAL A 204 9.57 6.38 -21.11
C VAL A 204 9.80 7.78 -21.65
N GLY A 205 11.03 8.04 -22.11
CA GLY A 205 11.44 9.36 -22.61
C GLY A 205 10.61 9.83 -23.81
N GLN A 206 10.24 8.92 -24.68
CA GLN A 206 9.42 9.17 -25.89
C GLN A 206 8.04 9.75 -25.53
N LEU A 207 7.43 9.29 -24.42
CA LEU A 207 6.12 9.76 -23.99
C LEU A 207 6.13 11.04 -23.15
N SER A 208 7.30 11.56 -22.80
CA SER A 208 7.44 12.73 -21.91
C SER A 208 6.69 13.98 -22.39
N ARG A 209 6.54 14.18 -23.70
CA ARG A 209 5.84 15.32 -24.32
C ARG A 209 4.33 15.14 -24.39
N VAL A 210 3.84 13.92 -24.42
CA VAL A 210 2.43 13.59 -24.67
C VAL A 210 1.71 13.10 -23.42
N SER A 211 2.43 12.54 -22.43
CA SER A 211 1.85 12.06 -21.17
C SER A 211 1.70 13.20 -20.14
N ASN A 212 0.80 13.01 -19.19
CA ASN A 212 0.63 13.89 -18.04
C ASN A 212 1.47 13.40 -16.87
N ASN A 213 2.79 13.63 -16.93
CA ASN A 213 3.78 13.14 -15.96
C ASN A 213 4.04 14.10 -14.78
N GLN A 214 3.29 15.22 -14.71
CA GLN A 214 3.52 16.25 -13.69
C GLN A 214 3.32 15.77 -12.24
N ASP A 215 2.64 14.64 -12.03
CA ASP A 215 2.44 14.03 -10.72
C ASP A 215 3.44 12.93 -10.40
N ASN A 216 4.21 12.52 -11.40
CA ASN A 216 5.21 11.48 -11.24
C ASN A 216 6.47 12.03 -10.59
N VAL A 217 6.93 11.32 -9.55
CA VAL A 217 8.19 11.61 -8.86
C VAL A 217 8.97 10.32 -8.73
N ALA A 218 10.26 10.39 -9.08
CA ALA A 218 11.20 9.32 -8.78
C ALA A 218 12.29 9.83 -7.84
N LEU A 219 12.86 8.93 -7.05
CA LEU A 219 14.05 9.18 -6.24
C LEU A 219 15.25 8.47 -6.85
N ASN A 220 16.37 9.17 -6.92
CA ASN A 220 17.65 8.57 -7.26
C ASN A 220 18.65 8.80 -6.13
N ILE A 221 19.02 7.71 -5.47
CA ILE A 221 19.97 7.72 -4.37
C ILE A 221 21.37 7.64 -4.96
N LYS A 222 22.16 8.69 -4.76
CA LYS A 222 23.58 8.68 -5.11
C LYS A 222 24.38 8.17 -3.93
N LEU A 223 25.25 7.20 -4.19
CA LEU A 223 26.15 6.64 -3.21
C LEU A 223 27.46 7.45 -3.16
N LYS A 224 28.13 7.45 -2.00
CA LYS A 224 29.35 8.23 -1.76
C LYS A 224 30.46 7.91 -2.75
N GLU A 225 31.21 8.94 -3.20
CA GLU A 225 32.33 8.82 -4.14
C GLU A 225 33.49 7.98 -3.58
N GLY A 226 34.29 7.43 -4.47
CA GLY A 226 35.44 6.52 -4.14
C GLY A 226 35.03 5.08 -3.90
N LYS A 227 33.71 4.76 -4.05
CA LYS A 227 33.15 3.43 -3.90
C LYS A 227 32.47 2.95 -5.18
N GLU A 228 33.14 3.12 -6.31
CA GLU A 228 32.65 2.65 -7.61
C GLU A 228 32.51 1.12 -7.69
N LYS A 229 33.24 0.40 -6.83
CA LYS A 229 33.14 -1.05 -6.66
C LYS A 229 33.26 -1.38 -5.19
N PHE A 230 32.16 -1.55 -4.49
CA PHE A 230 32.21 -1.79 -3.06
C PHE A 230 31.05 -2.63 -2.56
N TRP A 231 31.31 -3.29 -1.45
CA TRP A 231 30.31 -3.95 -0.62
C TRP A 231 29.89 -3.02 0.52
N PHE A 232 28.63 -3.01 0.83
CA PHE A 232 28.10 -2.36 2.02
C PHE A 232 26.89 -3.15 2.53
N GLY A 233 26.50 -2.85 3.75
CA GLY A 233 25.35 -3.52 4.34
C GLY A 233 25.54 -3.75 5.84
N ASN A 234 24.70 -4.57 6.39
CA ASN A 234 24.82 -5.02 7.76
C ASN A 234 24.36 -6.47 7.92
N VAL A 235 24.81 -7.07 9.00
CA VAL A 235 24.31 -8.37 9.47
C VAL A 235 23.83 -8.16 10.90
N THR A 236 22.55 -8.43 11.15
CA THR A 236 21.97 -8.46 12.48
C THR A 236 21.81 -9.91 12.90
N ALA A 237 22.37 -10.26 14.06
CA ALA A 237 22.16 -11.56 14.70
C ALA A 237 21.66 -11.32 16.12
N GLY A 238 20.69 -12.10 16.57
CA GLY A 238 20.12 -11.94 17.89
C GLY A 238 19.46 -13.20 18.41
N GLY A 239 19.20 -13.18 19.69
CA GLY A 239 18.43 -14.19 20.38
C GLY A 239 17.70 -13.58 21.57
N GLY A 240 16.75 -14.29 22.09
CA GLY A 240 15.92 -13.80 23.19
C GLY A 240 15.14 -14.91 23.85
N PHE A 241 14.31 -14.50 24.80
CA PHE A 241 13.49 -15.42 25.58
C PHE A 241 12.07 -14.87 25.65
N SER A 242 11.12 -15.74 25.40
CA SER A 242 9.71 -15.63 25.69
C SER A 242 9.36 -16.60 26.82
N PRO A 243 8.26 -16.44 27.53
CA PRO A 243 7.81 -17.44 28.50
C PRO A 243 7.64 -18.84 27.94
N GLU A 244 7.39 -18.97 26.63
CA GLU A 244 7.04 -20.21 25.95
C GLU A 244 8.14 -20.71 25.02
N ASP A 245 9.02 -19.81 24.47
CA ASP A 245 9.96 -20.16 23.41
C ASP A 245 11.32 -19.45 23.51
N GLU A 246 12.34 -20.10 22.96
CA GLU A 246 13.62 -19.47 22.66
C GLU A 246 13.52 -18.72 21.32
N LEU A 247 13.92 -17.45 21.32
CA LEU A 247 13.82 -16.58 20.15
C LEU A 247 15.17 -16.45 19.45
N TYR A 248 15.12 -16.40 18.12
CA TYR A 248 16.29 -16.18 17.27
C TYR A 248 15.99 -15.18 16.15
N LEU A 249 17.05 -14.48 15.71
CA LEU A 249 17.02 -13.52 14.62
C LEU A 249 18.35 -13.55 13.87
N LEU A 250 18.31 -13.67 12.55
CA LEU A 250 19.48 -13.52 11.68
C LEU A 250 19.07 -12.78 10.39
N GLN A 251 19.55 -11.54 10.22
CA GLN A 251 19.17 -10.67 9.10
C GLN A 251 20.41 -10.14 8.39
N PRO A 252 21.01 -10.87 7.43
CA PRO A 252 22.04 -10.35 6.54
C PRO A 252 21.41 -9.45 5.46
N LYS A 253 21.99 -8.26 5.25
CA LYS A 253 21.64 -7.28 4.22
C LYS A 253 22.93 -6.84 3.54
N LEU A 254 23.22 -7.39 2.36
CA LEU A 254 24.48 -7.25 1.66
C LEU A 254 24.23 -6.64 0.28
N PHE A 255 24.96 -5.60 -0.05
CA PHE A 255 24.83 -4.86 -1.29
C PHE A 255 26.17 -4.70 -1.96
N TYR A 256 26.24 -5.04 -3.24
CA TYR A 256 27.40 -4.80 -4.09
C TYR A 256 27.03 -3.88 -5.25
N TYR A 257 27.81 -2.84 -5.44
CA TYR A 257 27.64 -1.91 -6.54
C TYR A 257 28.91 -1.76 -7.33
N SER A 258 28.76 -1.71 -8.66
CA SER A 258 29.76 -1.29 -9.61
C SER A 258 29.08 -0.52 -10.77
N PRO A 259 29.82 0.21 -11.62
CA PRO A 259 29.23 0.99 -12.71
C PRO A 259 28.36 0.19 -13.68
N LYS A 260 28.69 -1.08 -13.90
CA LYS A 260 27.97 -1.96 -14.85
C LYS A 260 27.11 -3.03 -14.19
N PHE A 261 27.34 -3.32 -12.91
CA PHE A 261 26.69 -4.45 -12.24
C PHE A 261 26.39 -4.11 -10.79
N SER A 262 25.18 -4.46 -10.35
CA SER A 262 24.83 -4.46 -8.93
C SER A 262 24.23 -5.80 -8.54
N LEU A 263 24.48 -6.21 -7.30
CA LEU A 263 23.91 -7.40 -6.69
C LEU A 263 23.51 -7.08 -5.26
N ASN A 264 22.26 -7.34 -4.92
CA ASN A 264 21.72 -7.09 -3.61
C ASN A 264 21.20 -8.39 -3.03
N PHE A 265 21.46 -8.63 -1.75
CA PHE A 265 20.96 -9.79 -1.01
C PHE A 265 20.37 -9.34 0.32
N ILE A 266 19.15 -9.81 0.61
CA ILE A 266 18.44 -9.59 1.86
C ILE A 266 17.98 -10.94 2.36
N GLY A 267 18.43 -11.32 3.56
CA GLY A 267 17.97 -12.50 4.27
C GLY A 267 17.27 -12.12 5.56
N ASP A 268 16.33 -12.95 5.98
CA ASP A 268 15.69 -12.83 7.28
C ASP A 268 15.26 -14.21 7.75
N LEU A 269 15.79 -14.61 8.90
CA LEU A 269 15.44 -15.85 9.59
C LEU A 269 15.08 -15.46 11.01
N ASN A 270 13.82 -15.57 11.39
CA ASN A 270 13.41 -15.21 12.74
C ASN A 270 12.13 -15.92 13.17
N ASN A 271 11.94 -16.00 14.50
CA ASN A 271 10.68 -16.37 15.14
C ASN A 271 10.19 -15.29 16.12
N THR A 272 10.65 -14.05 15.97
CA THR A 272 10.31 -12.91 16.82
C THR A 272 9.04 -12.19 16.40
N GLY A 273 8.38 -12.63 15.33
CA GLY A 273 7.23 -11.94 14.75
C GLY A 273 7.58 -10.75 13.85
N GLU A 274 8.87 -10.50 13.62
CA GLU A 274 9.28 -9.50 12.64
C GLU A 274 9.01 -9.99 11.22
N VAL A 275 8.26 -9.19 10.48
CA VAL A 275 7.89 -9.50 9.11
C VAL A 275 8.82 -8.80 8.15
N ALA A 276 9.66 -9.55 7.46
CA ALA A 276 10.60 -9.01 6.47
C ALA A 276 9.89 -8.40 5.27
N LEU A 277 8.81 -9.03 4.81
CA LEU A 277 7.98 -8.59 3.69
C LEU A 277 6.50 -8.71 4.05
N THR A 278 5.77 -7.62 3.95
CA THR A 278 4.33 -7.62 4.12
C THR A 278 3.63 -8.07 2.82
N ARG A 279 2.36 -8.49 2.89
CA ARG A 279 1.52 -8.77 1.71
C ARG A 279 1.53 -7.62 0.70
N ARG A 280 1.60 -6.38 1.18
CA ARG A 280 1.65 -5.19 0.33
C ARG A 280 3.00 -5.07 -0.40
N ASP A 281 4.10 -5.40 0.27
CA ASP A 281 5.42 -5.42 -0.34
C ASP A 281 5.50 -6.47 -1.45
N ILE A 282 4.99 -7.68 -1.21
CA ILE A 282 4.92 -8.74 -2.22
C ILE A 282 4.06 -8.32 -3.43
N ARG A 283 2.94 -7.64 -3.21
CA ARG A 283 2.15 -7.05 -4.31
C ARG A 283 2.91 -5.95 -5.06
N GLY A 284 3.69 -5.15 -4.35
CA GLY A 284 4.53 -4.11 -4.92
C GLY A 284 5.57 -4.69 -5.88
N PHE A 285 6.24 -5.76 -5.50
CA PHE A 285 7.22 -6.46 -6.34
C PHE A 285 6.64 -7.05 -7.62
N GLY A 286 5.41 -7.49 -7.56
CA GLY A 286 4.71 -8.02 -8.73
C GLY A 286 4.29 -6.95 -9.73
N GLY A 287 4.58 -5.65 -9.46
CA GLY A 287 4.10 -4.55 -10.28
C GLY A 287 2.58 -4.48 -10.31
N GLY A 288 1.87 -5.24 -9.47
CA GLY A 288 0.45 -5.56 -9.59
C GLY A 288 0.10 -5.77 -11.05
N PHE A 289 -0.77 -6.63 -11.46
CA PHE A 289 -1.13 -6.76 -12.86
C PHE A 289 -1.48 -5.37 -13.43
N ARG A 290 -0.49 -4.69 -14.01
CA ARG A 290 -0.71 -3.44 -14.73
C ARG A 290 -1.23 -3.86 -16.09
N LEU A 291 -2.54 -3.99 -16.18
CA LEU A 291 -3.17 -4.12 -17.47
C LEU A 291 -2.85 -2.87 -18.29
N PRO A 292 -2.24 -2.98 -19.47
CA PRO A 292 -1.99 -1.84 -20.36
C PRO A 292 -3.26 -1.06 -20.66
N SER A 293 -4.40 -1.75 -20.70
CA SER A 293 -5.72 -1.22 -21.00
C SER A 293 -6.47 -0.64 -19.79
N ARG A 294 -5.85 -0.44 -18.63
CA ARG A 294 -6.52 0.23 -17.49
C ARG A 294 -7.16 1.57 -17.84
N THR A 295 -6.67 2.21 -18.88
CA THR A 295 -7.26 3.43 -19.44
C THR A 295 -8.41 3.14 -20.41
N SER A 296 -8.66 1.89 -20.82
CA SER A 296 -9.76 1.53 -21.71
C SER A 296 -11.14 1.65 -21.06
N GLY A 297 -11.22 1.58 -19.74
CA GLY A 297 -12.48 1.55 -19.02
C GLY A 297 -13.05 0.14 -18.81
N THR A 298 -12.39 -0.90 -19.27
CA THR A 298 -12.78 -2.30 -19.06
C THR A 298 -12.01 -2.89 -17.88
N ASN A 299 -12.71 -3.56 -16.98
CA ASN A 299 -12.13 -4.31 -15.86
C ASN A 299 -12.71 -5.74 -15.86
N ILE A 300 -11.85 -6.74 -15.98
CA ILE A 300 -12.22 -8.15 -15.85
C ILE A 300 -11.61 -8.70 -14.54
N ASN A 301 -12.45 -9.36 -13.75
CA ASN A 301 -12.00 -10.06 -12.56
C ASN A 301 -11.45 -11.44 -12.94
N LEU A 302 -10.24 -11.76 -12.50
CA LEU A 302 -9.59 -13.06 -12.72
C LEU A 302 -9.63 -13.97 -11.49
N GLY A 303 -10.36 -13.56 -10.46
CA GLY A 303 -10.31 -14.19 -9.14
C GLY A 303 -8.94 -13.99 -8.49
N ASP A 304 -8.86 -13.56 -7.29
CA ASP A 304 -7.58 -13.41 -6.56
C ASP A 304 -7.75 -13.91 -5.12
N ASN A 305 -7.76 -15.24 -4.97
CA ASN A 305 -7.84 -15.88 -3.65
C ASN A 305 -6.48 -16.34 -3.12
N SER A 306 -5.44 -16.30 -3.94
CA SER A 306 -4.14 -16.95 -3.67
C SER A 306 -3.22 -16.26 -2.65
N LEU A 307 -3.63 -15.13 -2.05
CA LEU A 307 -2.77 -14.37 -1.12
C LEU A 307 -3.39 -14.14 0.26
N ASN A 308 -4.45 -14.85 0.60
CA ASN A 308 -5.14 -14.63 1.88
C ASN A 308 -4.31 -15.06 3.09
N PHE A 309 -3.42 -16.04 2.94
CA PHE A 309 -2.55 -16.57 4.00
C PHE A 309 -1.55 -15.57 4.60
N LEU A 310 -1.29 -14.45 3.94
CA LEU A 310 -0.34 -13.43 4.42
C LEU A 310 -1.00 -12.35 5.28
N THR A 311 -2.30 -12.44 5.54
CA THR A 311 -3.04 -11.35 6.18
C THR A 311 -2.88 -11.29 7.70
N ASN A 312 -2.55 -12.41 8.35
CA ASN A 312 -2.67 -12.55 9.80
C ASN A 312 -1.35 -12.43 10.58
N GLN A 313 -0.26 -12.02 9.91
CA GLN A 313 1.06 -11.95 10.54
C GLN A 313 1.13 -11.06 11.79
N GLY A 314 0.32 -10.03 11.87
CA GLY A 314 0.26 -9.15 13.06
C GLY A 314 -0.58 -9.69 14.21
N ASN A 315 -1.28 -10.82 14.03
CA ASN A 315 -2.19 -11.44 15.00
C ASN A 315 -1.74 -12.86 15.33
N ALA A 316 -0.46 -13.16 15.17
CA ALA A 316 0.08 -14.50 15.42
C ALA A 316 0.37 -14.71 16.91
N LEU A 317 0.02 -15.88 17.43
CA LEU A 317 0.49 -16.37 18.72
C LEU A 317 1.95 -16.84 18.61
N GLU A 318 2.28 -17.53 17.51
CA GLU A 318 3.64 -17.91 17.15
C GLU A 318 3.85 -17.64 15.66
N ILE A 319 5.04 -17.19 15.29
CA ILE A 319 5.40 -16.97 13.89
C ILE A 319 6.86 -17.34 13.66
N GLU A 320 7.12 -18.10 12.62
CA GLU A 320 8.44 -18.36 12.08
C GLU A 320 8.51 -17.83 10.66
N SER A 321 9.50 -16.99 10.36
CA SER A 321 9.69 -16.39 9.04
C SER A 321 11.09 -16.66 8.52
N LYS A 322 11.17 -17.05 7.23
CA LYS A 322 12.42 -17.30 6.49
C LYS A 322 12.31 -16.63 5.14
N LEU A 323 13.14 -15.62 4.92
CA LEU A 323 13.20 -14.87 3.68
C LEU A 323 14.60 -14.94 3.07
N ALA A 324 14.66 -15.13 1.77
CA ALA A 324 15.84 -14.88 0.95
C ALA A 324 15.41 -14.08 -0.29
N ALA A 325 15.94 -12.88 -0.45
CA ALA A 325 15.68 -12.02 -1.60
C ALA A 325 16.99 -11.59 -2.23
N THR A 326 17.10 -11.74 -3.53
CA THR A 326 18.24 -11.27 -4.30
C THR A 326 17.76 -10.49 -5.51
N ASN A 327 18.49 -9.42 -5.83
CA ASN A 327 18.25 -8.60 -7.01
C ASN A 327 19.58 -8.32 -7.69
N PHE A 328 19.58 -8.35 -9.01
CA PHE A 328 20.72 -7.94 -9.80
C PHE A 328 20.32 -6.94 -10.88
N ASN A 329 21.30 -6.13 -11.28
CA ASN A 329 21.18 -5.22 -12.42
C ASN A 329 22.48 -5.24 -13.20
N TYR A 330 22.42 -5.42 -14.52
CA TYR A 330 23.56 -5.49 -15.40
C TYR A 330 23.36 -4.62 -16.63
N SER A 331 24.21 -3.61 -16.80
CA SER A 331 24.22 -2.69 -17.93
C SER A 331 25.51 -2.84 -18.70
N PRO A 332 25.58 -3.76 -19.69
CA PRO A 332 26.81 -4.00 -20.47
C PRO A 332 27.24 -2.77 -21.28
N ASN A 333 26.25 -1.98 -21.73
CA ASN A 333 26.45 -0.71 -22.46
C ASN A 333 25.31 0.25 -22.16
N GLN A 334 25.31 1.44 -22.77
CA GLN A 334 24.29 2.47 -22.53
C GLN A 334 22.92 2.16 -23.16
N ALA A 335 22.86 1.21 -24.08
CA ALA A 335 21.62 0.87 -24.78
C ALA A 335 20.87 -0.31 -24.18
N LEU A 336 21.50 -1.13 -23.34
CA LEU A 336 20.91 -2.36 -22.82
C LEU A 336 21.06 -2.43 -21.30
N ASP A 337 19.94 -2.51 -20.63
CA ASP A 337 19.84 -2.80 -19.20
C ASP A 337 19.10 -4.13 -18.99
N ILE A 338 19.70 -5.03 -18.23
CA ILE A 338 19.10 -6.31 -17.82
C ILE A 338 19.03 -6.32 -16.31
N SER A 339 17.87 -6.59 -15.77
CA SER A 339 17.66 -6.68 -14.32
C SER A 339 16.80 -7.88 -13.96
N GLY A 340 16.83 -8.23 -12.70
CA GLY A 340 15.95 -9.27 -12.20
C GLY A 340 16.04 -9.41 -10.71
N PHE A 341 15.06 -10.11 -10.15
CA PHE A 341 15.08 -10.49 -8.75
C PHE A 341 14.52 -11.89 -8.55
N PHE A 342 14.95 -12.51 -7.49
CA PHE A 342 14.37 -13.71 -6.94
C PHE A 342 14.06 -13.48 -5.47
N ILE A 343 12.85 -13.80 -5.04
CA ILE A 343 12.40 -13.73 -3.65
C ILE A 343 11.81 -15.07 -3.27
N PHE A 344 12.28 -15.65 -2.19
CA PHE A 344 11.67 -16.80 -1.55
C PHE A 344 11.32 -16.46 -0.11
N ASN A 345 10.08 -16.71 0.27
CA ASN A 345 9.58 -16.51 1.62
C ASN A 345 8.87 -17.79 2.10
N SER A 346 9.24 -18.24 3.29
CA SER A 346 8.57 -19.34 3.99
C SER A 346 8.11 -18.83 5.34
N SER A 347 6.82 -18.92 5.63
CA SER A 347 6.25 -18.52 6.91
C SER A 347 5.40 -19.64 7.51
N ARG A 348 5.46 -19.77 8.83
CA ARG A 348 4.59 -20.60 9.64
C ARG A 348 3.97 -19.74 10.70
N ILE A 349 2.65 -19.81 10.83
CA ILE A 349 1.89 -18.97 11.75
C ILE A 349 0.96 -19.88 12.54
N LEU A 350 0.97 -19.72 13.85
CA LEU A 350 -0.07 -20.24 14.73
C LEU A 350 -0.90 -19.07 15.22
N SER A 351 -2.21 -19.11 14.99
CA SER A 351 -3.16 -18.12 15.49
C SER A 351 -4.23 -18.77 16.36
N LYS A 352 -4.68 -18.01 17.35
CA LYS A 352 -5.85 -18.33 18.17
C LYS A 352 -6.76 -17.12 18.19
N GLU A 353 -8.03 -17.32 17.93
CA GLU A 353 -9.05 -16.29 17.92
C GLU A 353 -10.33 -16.81 18.58
N THR A 354 -10.96 -15.99 19.40
CA THR A 354 -12.34 -16.19 19.82
C THR A 354 -13.19 -15.09 19.20
N SER A 355 -14.38 -15.44 18.75
CA SER A 355 -15.29 -14.44 18.19
C SER A 355 -16.72 -14.61 18.68
N PHE A 356 -17.45 -13.50 18.66
CA PHE A 356 -18.88 -13.48 18.91
C PHE A 356 -19.54 -12.64 17.81
N VAL A 357 -20.52 -13.26 17.16
CA VAL A 357 -21.35 -12.65 16.13
C VAL A 357 -22.75 -12.49 16.67
N GLN A 358 -23.21 -11.26 16.81
CA GLN A 358 -24.56 -10.94 17.18
C GLN A 358 -25.33 -10.42 15.98
N TYR A 359 -26.40 -11.08 15.61
CA TYR A 359 -27.24 -10.68 14.48
C TYR A 359 -28.22 -9.58 14.92
N THR A 360 -28.24 -8.45 14.17
CA THR A 360 -28.99 -7.23 14.55
C THR A 360 -30.48 -7.28 14.19
N ASP A 361 -30.88 -8.20 13.31
CA ASP A 361 -32.24 -8.39 12.85
C ASP A 361 -32.78 -9.76 13.32
N SER A 362 -33.54 -9.77 14.40
CA SER A 362 -34.14 -10.99 14.94
C SER A 362 -35.17 -11.65 14.03
N ASP A 363 -35.75 -10.89 13.07
CA ASP A 363 -36.77 -11.41 12.13
C ASP A 363 -36.12 -12.35 11.10
N LEU A 364 -34.78 -12.36 10.99
CA LEU A 364 -34.08 -13.27 10.12
C LEU A 364 -33.95 -14.70 10.69
N GLY A 365 -34.19 -14.87 12.00
CA GLY A 365 -34.11 -16.17 12.66
C GLY A 365 -32.70 -16.77 12.71
N ILE A 366 -31.63 -15.96 12.55
CA ILE A 366 -30.23 -16.39 12.62
C ILE A 366 -29.78 -16.34 14.07
N PRO A 367 -29.30 -17.42 14.67
CA PRO A 367 -28.82 -17.43 16.06
C PRO A 367 -27.50 -16.66 16.20
N ASP A 368 -27.27 -16.04 17.36
CA ASP A 368 -25.98 -15.51 17.71
C ASP A 368 -24.96 -16.64 17.84
N GLU A 369 -23.72 -16.38 17.44
CA GLU A 369 -22.69 -17.43 17.39
C GLU A 369 -21.43 -17.00 18.14
N ALA A 370 -20.97 -17.85 19.07
CA ALA A 370 -19.65 -17.76 19.66
C ALA A 370 -18.74 -18.81 19.03
N THR A 371 -17.53 -18.39 18.64
CA THR A 371 -16.54 -19.32 18.07
C THR A 371 -15.20 -19.25 18.79
N GLU A 372 -14.49 -20.39 18.88
CA GLU A 372 -13.08 -20.49 19.22
C GLU A 372 -12.35 -21.18 18.08
N GLN A 373 -11.37 -20.50 17.53
CA GLN A 373 -10.61 -20.97 16.37
C GLN A 373 -9.14 -21.06 16.70
N ARG A 374 -8.50 -22.14 16.28
CA ARG A 374 -7.05 -22.30 16.27
C ARG A 374 -6.59 -22.72 14.90
N SER A 375 -5.75 -21.89 14.26
CA SER A 375 -5.24 -22.12 12.91
C SER A 375 -3.73 -22.29 12.90
N ARG A 376 -3.26 -23.26 12.11
CA ARG A 376 -1.86 -23.41 11.71
C ARG A 376 -1.76 -23.18 10.22
N GLU A 377 -1.04 -22.14 9.84
CA GLU A 377 -0.84 -21.76 8.46
C GLU A 377 0.64 -21.95 8.09
N ARG A 378 0.89 -22.49 6.92
CA ARG A 378 2.21 -22.53 6.29
C ARG A 378 2.11 -22.01 4.88
N SER A 379 3.00 -21.07 4.54
CA SER A 379 3.07 -20.48 3.21
C SER A 379 4.52 -20.48 2.74
N ASP A 380 4.79 -21.17 1.64
CA ASP A 380 6.09 -21.20 0.96
C ASP A 380 5.89 -20.52 -0.41
N GLN A 381 6.51 -19.34 -0.62
CA GLN A 381 6.26 -18.52 -1.81
C GLN A 381 7.55 -18.18 -2.53
N GLY A 382 7.52 -18.23 -3.86
CA GLY A 382 8.61 -17.80 -4.72
C GLY A 382 8.15 -16.81 -5.79
N LEU A 383 9.00 -15.81 -6.03
CA LEU A 383 8.84 -14.79 -7.07
C LEU A 383 10.14 -14.71 -7.87
N LEU A 384 10.05 -14.79 -9.19
CA LEU A 384 11.17 -14.60 -10.10
C LEU A 384 10.79 -13.57 -11.16
N LYS A 385 11.52 -12.45 -11.23
CA LYS A 385 11.36 -11.46 -12.30
C LYS A 385 12.67 -11.34 -13.10
N LEU A 386 12.50 -11.26 -14.42
CA LEU A 386 13.56 -10.88 -15.35
C LEU A 386 13.04 -9.76 -16.24
N SER A 387 13.85 -8.73 -16.40
CA SER A 387 13.54 -7.54 -17.18
C SER A 387 14.69 -7.20 -18.11
N ALA A 388 14.36 -6.74 -19.31
CA ALA A 388 15.32 -6.21 -20.27
C ALA A 388 14.78 -4.92 -20.87
N SER A 389 15.56 -3.86 -20.82
CA SER A 389 15.25 -2.58 -21.48
C SER A 389 16.33 -2.29 -22.52
N TYR A 390 15.91 -2.13 -23.76
CA TYR A 390 16.78 -1.87 -24.89
C TYR A 390 16.42 -0.55 -25.57
N SER A 391 17.29 0.43 -25.42
CA SER A 391 17.15 1.79 -25.98
C SER A 391 18.35 2.12 -26.87
N PRO A 392 18.37 1.64 -28.13
CA PRO A 392 19.52 1.83 -29.03
C PRO A 392 19.75 3.30 -29.43
N ASN A 393 18.73 4.12 -29.33
CA ASN A 393 18.74 5.57 -29.57
C ASN A 393 17.54 6.22 -28.88
N VAL A 394 17.48 7.55 -28.89
CA VAL A 394 16.43 8.35 -28.25
C VAL A 394 15.02 8.14 -28.82
N ASN A 395 14.91 7.59 -30.03
CA ASN A 395 13.63 7.38 -30.71
C ASN A 395 13.05 5.98 -30.48
N ASN A 396 13.82 5.03 -29.93
CA ASN A 396 13.41 3.64 -29.81
C ASN A 396 13.67 3.14 -28.39
N GLN A 397 12.66 2.52 -27.79
CA GLN A 397 12.79 1.81 -26.53
C GLN A 397 11.92 0.55 -26.57
N LEU A 398 12.52 -0.58 -26.25
CA LEU A 398 11.85 -1.88 -26.11
C LEU A 398 12.08 -2.38 -24.69
N ASP A 399 10.99 -2.57 -23.95
CA ASP A 399 11.02 -3.13 -22.62
C ASP A 399 10.33 -4.50 -22.64
N TYR A 400 10.95 -5.50 -22.04
CA TYR A 400 10.38 -6.83 -21.85
C TYR A 400 10.56 -7.28 -20.42
N ASP A 401 9.46 -7.69 -19.79
CA ASP A 401 9.44 -8.20 -18.44
C ASP A 401 8.76 -9.57 -18.40
N VAL A 402 9.28 -10.47 -17.59
CA VAL A 402 8.60 -11.70 -17.20
C VAL A 402 8.66 -11.87 -15.69
N LEU A 403 7.50 -12.11 -15.08
CA LEU A 403 7.33 -12.39 -13.67
C LEU A 403 6.69 -13.75 -13.49
N GLY A 404 7.40 -14.67 -12.87
CA GLY A 404 6.88 -15.95 -12.38
C GLY A 404 6.56 -15.87 -10.90
N ARG A 405 5.42 -16.43 -10.50
CA ARG A 405 5.01 -16.60 -9.10
C ARG A 405 4.58 -18.04 -8.89
N PHE A 406 5.00 -18.61 -7.77
CA PHE A 406 4.56 -19.91 -7.30
C PHE A 406 4.44 -19.90 -5.79
N SER A 407 3.47 -20.63 -5.25
CA SER A 407 3.40 -20.89 -3.82
C SER A 407 2.86 -22.27 -3.50
N ASN A 408 3.06 -22.68 -2.25
CA ASN A 408 2.44 -23.83 -1.64
C ASN A 408 1.95 -23.38 -0.27
N ASP A 409 0.64 -23.23 -0.17
CA ASP A 409 -0.02 -22.68 1.00
C ASP A 409 -0.91 -23.78 1.61
N THR A 410 -0.75 -24.03 2.91
CA THR A 410 -1.54 -25.01 3.66
C THR A 410 -2.07 -24.39 4.94
N GLN A 411 -3.33 -24.68 5.25
CA GLN A 411 -3.98 -24.27 6.50
C GLN A 411 -4.67 -25.46 7.15
N VAL A 412 -4.43 -25.64 8.43
CA VAL A 412 -5.19 -26.55 9.30
C VAL A 412 -5.89 -25.71 10.36
N GLN A 413 -7.19 -25.81 10.43
CA GLN A 413 -8.02 -25.01 11.32
C GLN A 413 -8.92 -25.92 12.15
N ASN A 414 -8.89 -25.78 13.47
CA ASN A 414 -9.86 -26.35 14.39
C ASN A 414 -10.73 -25.23 14.90
N LEU A 415 -12.03 -25.37 14.71
CA LEU A 415 -13.06 -24.41 15.06
C LEU A 415 -14.08 -25.10 15.98
N PHE A 416 -14.38 -24.46 17.10
CA PHE A 416 -15.60 -24.73 17.86
C PHE A 416 -16.59 -23.59 17.60
N SER A 417 -17.81 -23.93 17.25
CA SER A 417 -18.96 -23.03 17.10
C SER A 417 -20.02 -23.40 18.12
N SER A 418 -20.60 -22.42 18.83
CA SER A 418 -21.71 -22.65 19.74
C SER A 418 -22.98 -23.16 19.06
N VAL A 419 -23.04 -23.09 17.71
CA VAL A 419 -24.18 -23.51 16.90
C VAL A 419 -23.90 -24.81 16.17
N VAL A 420 -22.73 -24.94 15.52
CA VAL A 420 -22.41 -26.09 14.65
C VAL A 420 -21.57 -27.15 15.38
N GLY A 421 -20.97 -26.82 16.53
CA GLY A 421 -20.07 -27.73 17.24
C GLY A 421 -18.63 -27.70 16.71
N ASN A 422 -17.92 -28.82 16.89
CA ASN A 422 -16.50 -28.94 16.49
C ASN A 422 -16.35 -29.20 15.01
N THR A 423 -15.48 -28.42 14.38
CA THR A 423 -15.14 -28.57 12.97
C THR A 423 -13.63 -28.54 12.78
N SER A 424 -13.09 -29.53 12.06
CA SER A 424 -11.69 -29.51 11.64
C SER A 424 -11.61 -29.30 10.14
N GLN A 425 -10.86 -28.30 9.73
CA GLN A 425 -10.76 -27.92 8.33
C GLN A 425 -9.30 -28.01 7.86
N PHE A 426 -9.13 -28.38 6.60
CA PHE A 426 -7.84 -28.39 5.92
C PHE A 426 -7.99 -27.74 4.55
N GLU A 427 -7.08 -26.84 4.23
CA GLU A 427 -6.98 -26.22 2.90
C GLU A 427 -5.55 -26.30 2.39
N GLU A 428 -5.39 -26.67 1.12
CA GLU A 428 -4.12 -26.65 0.39
C GLU A 428 -4.33 -25.95 -0.95
N VAL A 429 -3.43 -25.00 -1.27
CA VAL A 429 -3.46 -24.26 -2.56
C VAL A 429 -2.05 -24.17 -3.11
N LYS A 430 -1.86 -24.52 -4.39
CA LYS A 430 -0.57 -24.46 -5.10
C LYS A 430 -0.68 -23.56 -6.35
N PRO A 431 -0.86 -22.25 -6.17
CA PRO A 431 -1.04 -21.35 -7.29
C PRO A 431 0.28 -21.13 -8.05
N PHE A 432 0.14 -21.05 -9.36
CA PHE A 432 1.21 -20.73 -10.28
C PHE A 432 0.77 -19.64 -11.24
N SER A 433 1.62 -18.65 -11.51
CA SER A 433 1.33 -17.66 -12.54
C SER A 433 2.59 -17.17 -13.25
N ILE A 434 2.46 -16.89 -14.54
CA ILE A 434 3.45 -16.18 -15.35
C ILE A 434 2.78 -14.94 -15.93
N ASN A 435 3.39 -13.79 -15.73
CA ASN A 435 2.98 -12.53 -16.30
C ASN A 435 4.13 -11.98 -17.16
N GLN A 436 3.86 -11.73 -18.43
CA GLN A 436 4.83 -11.22 -19.41
C GLN A 436 4.34 -9.88 -19.93
N ASN A 437 5.24 -8.90 -20.03
CA ASN A 437 4.95 -7.61 -20.61
C ASN A 437 5.96 -7.31 -21.70
N ILE A 438 5.48 -6.82 -22.83
CA ILE A 438 6.32 -6.29 -23.91
C ILE A 438 5.81 -4.91 -24.28
N ASN A 439 6.69 -3.92 -24.24
CA ASN A 439 6.36 -2.55 -24.55
C ASN A 439 7.37 -2.01 -25.54
N TYR A 440 6.89 -1.42 -26.63
CA TYR A 440 7.73 -0.82 -27.63
C TYR A 440 7.30 0.61 -27.92
N TYR A 441 8.21 1.55 -27.72
CA TYR A 441 8.00 2.98 -27.92
C TYR A 441 8.83 3.48 -29.07
N TYR A 442 8.18 4.14 -30.02
CA TYR A 442 8.82 4.61 -31.24
C TYR A 442 8.41 6.06 -31.56
N THR A 443 9.41 6.94 -31.63
CA THR A 443 9.26 8.31 -32.12
C THR A 443 9.58 8.33 -33.60
N LEU A 444 8.57 8.38 -34.45
CA LEU A 444 8.78 8.44 -35.92
C LEU A 444 9.36 9.78 -36.34
N ASN A 445 8.83 10.86 -35.77
CA ASN A 445 9.27 12.25 -35.97
C ASN A 445 8.76 13.13 -34.81
N GLU A 446 9.00 14.45 -34.90
CA GLU A 446 8.62 15.39 -33.84
C GLU A 446 7.11 15.44 -33.53
N THR A 447 6.25 15.01 -34.47
CA THR A 447 4.80 15.06 -34.35
C THR A 447 4.13 13.71 -34.14
N ASN A 448 4.82 12.58 -34.38
CA ASN A 448 4.23 11.25 -34.35
C ASN A 448 5.01 10.31 -33.43
N ILE A 449 4.35 9.80 -32.42
CA ILE A 449 4.87 8.83 -31.46
C ILE A 449 3.93 7.63 -31.46
N PHE A 450 4.48 6.43 -31.46
CA PHE A 450 3.78 5.17 -31.35
C PHE A 450 4.19 4.46 -30.07
N ALA A 451 3.19 3.90 -29.35
CA ALA A 451 3.41 3.07 -28.20
C ALA A 451 2.62 1.77 -28.35
N PHE A 452 3.32 0.66 -28.44
CA PHE A 452 2.74 -0.67 -28.38
C PHE A 452 2.98 -1.24 -27.00
N GLU A 453 1.94 -1.64 -26.31
CA GLU A 453 2.02 -2.24 -24.98
C GLU A 453 1.18 -3.51 -24.98
N ALA A 454 1.77 -4.62 -24.52
CA ALA A 454 1.06 -5.89 -24.43
C ALA A 454 1.44 -6.64 -23.16
N GLN A 455 0.46 -7.28 -22.57
CA GLN A 455 0.61 -8.15 -21.40
C GLN A 455 -0.02 -9.51 -21.70
N HIS A 456 0.67 -10.57 -21.26
CA HIS A 456 0.16 -11.94 -21.31
C HIS A 456 0.25 -12.55 -19.91
N LEU A 457 -0.89 -12.97 -19.39
CA LEU A 457 -1.03 -13.62 -18.08
C LEU A 457 -1.49 -15.06 -18.26
N ILE A 458 -0.74 -15.98 -17.65
CA ILE A 458 -1.15 -17.38 -17.44
C ILE A 458 -1.25 -17.60 -15.95
N LYS A 459 -2.36 -18.16 -15.47
CA LYS A 459 -2.61 -18.48 -14.06
C LYS A 459 -3.23 -19.87 -13.97
N ASP A 460 -2.78 -20.69 -13.03
CA ASP A 460 -3.33 -22.01 -12.70
C ASP A 460 -3.35 -22.15 -11.17
N GLU A 461 -4.52 -22.44 -10.62
CA GLU A 461 -4.75 -22.62 -9.18
C GLU A 461 -5.54 -23.91 -8.97
N ASP A 462 -5.11 -24.72 -8.01
CA ASP A 462 -5.70 -26.02 -7.69
C ASP A 462 -6.03 -26.16 -6.19
N PRO A 463 -6.93 -25.32 -5.64
CA PRO A 463 -7.27 -25.42 -4.24
C PRO A 463 -8.01 -26.73 -3.93
N PHE A 464 -7.55 -27.38 -2.86
CA PHE A 464 -8.23 -28.48 -2.19
C PHE A 464 -8.72 -28.01 -0.83
N TYR A 465 -9.98 -28.31 -0.53
CA TYR A 465 -10.59 -28.01 0.77
C TYR A 465 -11.23 -29.26 1.34
N SER A 466 -11.10 -29.47 2.66
CA SER A 466 -11.87 -30.48 3.40
C SER A 466 -12.31 -29.97 4.75
N ALA A 467 -13.45 -30.46 5.22
CA ALA A 467 -14.02 -30.18 6.54
C ALA A 467 -14.60 -31.44 7.16
N LEU A 468 -14.27 -31.67 8.42
CA LEU A 468 -14.83 -32.74 9.24
C LEU A 468 -15.72 -32.10 10.30
N LEU A 469 -17.02 -32.39 10.26
CA LEU A 469 -18.03 -31.94 11.22
C LEU A 469 -18.57 -33.15 11.97
N GLU A 470 -18.88 -32.97 13.26
CA GLU A 470 -19.56 -33.96 14.05
C GLU A 470 -21.01 -34.15 13.60
N ASN A 471 -21.55 -35.34 13.68
CA ASN A 471 -22.94 -35.70 13.37
C ASN A 471 -23.43 -36.78 14.33
N ASP A 472 -24.62 -36.64 14.87
CA ASP A 472 -25.32 -37.71 15.58
C ASP A 472 -26.39 -38.32 14.65
N PRO A 473 -26.11 -39.49 14.00
CA PRO A 473 -27.03 -40.09 13.06
C PRO A 473 -28.34 -40.57 13.71
N THR A 474 -28.41 -40.58 15.08
CA THR A 474 -29.65 -40.95 15.79
C THR A 474 -30.64 -39.80 15.89
N ASN A 475 -30.21 -38.56 15.71
CA ASN A 475 -31.02 -37.34 15.78
C ASN A 475 -31.41 -36.78 14.39
N ASN A 476 -31.13 -37.52 13.31
CA ASN A 476 -31.47 -37.09 11.93
C ASN A 476 -32.95 -37.34 11.57
N ASP A 477 -33.87 -37.49 12.52
CA ASP A 477 -35.29 -37.70 12.23
C ASP A 477 -35.92 -36.39 11.74
N ALA A 478 -36.37 -36.38 10.49
CA ALA A 478 -37.05 -35.26 9.88
C ALA A 478 -38.42 -34.91 10.55
N MET A 479 -38.92 -35.79 11.46
CA MET A 479 -40.19 -35.56 12.16
C MET A 479 -40.01 -34.77 13.46
N ASP A 480 -38.78 -34.63 13.98
CA ASP A 480 -38.49 -33.79 15.14
C ASP A 480 -37.35 -32.80 14.82
N PRO A 481 -37.67 -31.65 14.22
CA PRO A 481 -36.68 -30.67 13.82
C PRO A 481 -35.83 -30.08 14.95
N ASP A 482 -36.33 -30.14 16.19
CA ASP A 482 -35.66 -29.55 17.35
C ASP A 482 -34.50 -30.44 17.87
N GLU A 483 -34.41 -31.70 17.44
CA GLU A 483 -33.32 -32.64 17.79
C GLU A 483 -32.22 -32.72 16.76
N ARG A 484 -32.37 -32.09 15.58
CA ARG A 484 -31.38 -32.18 14.50
C ARG A 484 -30.15 -31.31 14.74
N ASP A 485 -29.01 -31.83 14.35
CA ASP A 485 -27.77 -31.04 14.33
C ASP A 485 -27.89 -29.84 13.35
N ALA A 486 -27.24 -28.74 13.66
CA ALA A 486 -27.34 -27.50 12.87
C ALA A 486 -26.90 -27.65 11.41
N PHE A 487 -26.11 -28.67 11.09
CA PHE A 487 -25.63 -28.92 9.73
C PHE A 487 -26.51 -29.90 8.94
N ASP A 488 -27.41 -30.65 9.57
CA ASP A 488 -28.16 -31.75 8.95
C ASP A 488 -29.04 -31.32 7.77
N ASN A 489 -29.74 -30.21 7.90
CA ASN A 489 -30.52 -29.66 6.78
C ASN A 489 -29.62 -29.31 5.59
N THR A 490 -28.43 -28.82 5.87
CA THR A 490 -27.44 -28.53 4.82
C THR A 490 -26.87 -29.82 4.23
N ALA A 491 -26.63 -30.83 5.04
CA ALA A 491 -26.19 -32.13 4.59
C ALA A 491 -27.21 -32.80 3.66
N ASP A 492 -28.50 -32.74 4.00
CA ASP A 492 -29.60 -33.21 3.15
C ASP A 492 -29.67 -32.40 1.84
N ALA A 493 -29.54 -31.07 1.93
CA ALA A 493 -29.54 -30.20 0.73
C ALA A 493 -28.38 -30.52 -0.20
N LEU A 494 -27.21 -30.84 0.35
CA LEU A 494 -26.04 -31.27 -0.40
C LEU A 494 -26.12 -32.72 -0.88
N GLY A 495 -27.06 -33.51 -0.38
CA GLY A 495 -27.22 -34.92 -0.71
C GLY A 495 -26.14 -35.82 -0.10
N LEU A 496 -25.64 -35.45 1.08
CA LEU A 496 -24.62 -36.22 1.82
C LEU A 496 -25.22 -37.50 2.42
N ASN A 497 -24.35 -38.42 2.77
CA ASN A 497 -24.74 -39.57 3.56
C ASN A 497 -24.82 -39.17 5.07
N THR A 498 -26.04 -39.06 5.57
CA THR A 498 -26.36 -38.64 6.94
C THR A 498 -26.35 -39.76 7.97
N THR A 499 -26.06 -41.02 7.55
CA THR A 499 -26.01 -42.20 8.46
C THR A 499 -24.64 -42.36 9.13
N LEU A 500 -23.69 -41.50 8.85
CA LEU A 500 -22.34 -41.54 9.43
C LEU A 500 -22.26 -40.64 10.66
N ASN A 501 -21.36 -41.01 11.61
CA ASN A 501 -21.13 -40.19 12.81
C ASN A 501 -20.39 -38.86 12.55
N ASN A 502 -19.99 -38.59 11.33
CA ASN A 502 -19.32 -37.37 10.91
C ASN A 502 -19.64 -37.05 9.46
N TYR A 503 -19.75 -35.79 9.15
CA TYR A 503 -19.69 -35.25 7.78
C TYR A 503 -18.25 -34.91 7.44
N ASN A 504 -17.61 -35.76 6.62
CA ASN A 504 -16.26 -35.52 6.13
C ASN A 504 -16.30 -35.03 4.68
N LEU A 505 -16.40 -33.71 4.50
CA LEU A 505 -16.52 -33.05 3.20
C LEU A 505 -15.16 -32.89 2.53
N GLY A 506 -15.14 -33.03 1.22
CA GLY A 506 -13.99 -32.70 0.38
C GLY A 506 -14.41 -31.95 -0.87
N GLN A 507 -13.59 -31.04 -1.33
CA GLN A 507 -13.76 -30.32 -2.58
C GLN A 507 -12.40 -30.12 -3.28
N ASN A 508 -12.34 -30.59 -4.55
CA ASN A 508 -11.29 -30.16 -5.45
C ASN A 508 -11.80 -28.97 -6.27
N ARG A 509 -10.95 -28.00 -6.51
CA ARG A 509 -11.19 -26.89 -7.43
C ARG A 509 -9.97 -26.71 -8.32
N ARG A 510 -10.18 -26.30 -9.56
CA ARG A 510 -9.11 -25.84 -10.44
C ARG A 510 -9.58 -24.66 -11.25
N ILE A 511 -8.82 -23.59 -11.19
CA ILE A 511 -9.08 -22.35 -11.92
C ILE A 511 -7.89 -22.08 -12.82
N LYS A 512 -8.12 -22.05 -14.14
CA LYS A 512 -7.10 -21.64 -15.11
C LYS A 512 -7.53 -20.35 -15.78
N SER A 513 -6.57 -19.44 -15.94
CA SER A 513 -6.79 -18.19 -16.67
C SER A 513 -5.66 -17.94 -17.64
N ASN A 514 -6.01 -17.60 -18.86
CA ASN A 514 -5.09 -17.17 -19.90
C ASN A 514 -5.64 -15.87 -20.50
N GLN A 515 -4.89 -14.77 -20.31
CA GLN A 515 -5.34 -13.46 -20.73
C GLN A 515 -4.24 -12.73 -21.50
N VAL A 516 -4.63 -12.16 -22.64
CA VAL A 516 -3.83 -11.21 -23.41
C VAL A 516 -4.51 -9.86 -23.37
N ASP A 517 -3.77 -8.83 -23.05
CA ASP A 517 -4.19 -7.44 -23.10
C ASP A 517 -3.16 -6.67 -23.92
N ALA A 518 -3.59 -6.08 -25.03
CA ALA A 518 -2.67 -5.37 -25.93
C ALA A 518 -3.30 -4.10 -26.47
N LYS A 519 -2.49 -3.06 -26.62
CA LYS A 519 -2.91 -1.81 -27.25
C LYS A 519 -1.79 -1.19 -28.07
N LEU A 520 -2.21 -0.45 -29.09
CA LEU A 520 -1.37 0.42 -29.88
C LEU A 520 -1.92 1.86 -29.76
N ASP A 521 -1.12 2.73 -29.22
CA ASP A 521 -1.38 4.16 -29.15
C ASP A 521 -0.62 4.89 -30.25
N TRP A 522 -1.29 5.75 -30.97
CA TRP A 522 -0.70 6.72 -31.88
C TRP A 522 -0.96 8.12 -31.35
N TYR A 523 0.09 8.78 -30.90
CA TYR A 523 0.07 10.19 -30.48
C TYR A 523 0.47 11.07 -31.65
N ASN A 524 -0.44 11.96 -32.05
CA ASN A 524 -0.18 13.00 -33.03
C ASN A 524 -0.10 14.36 -32.31
N ILE A 525 1.08 14.96 -32.31
CA ILE A 525 1.34 16.29 -31.73
C ILE A 525 0.97 17.35 -32.74
N LEU A 526 -0.11 18.07 -32.48
CA LEU A 526 -0.61 19.14 -33.35
C LEU A 526 0.22 20.42 -33.17
N ASN A 527 0.63 20.70 -31.92
CA ASN A 527 1.53 21.80 -31.56
C ASN A 527 2.04 21.58 -30.13
N ASP A 528 2.87 22.49 -29.58
CA ASP A 528 3.46 22.36 -28.25
C ASP A 528 2.45 22.34 -27.11
N ARG A 529 1.18 22.61 -27.39
CA ARG A 529 0.10 22.71 -26.40
C ARG A 529 -1.00 21.69 -26.60
N SER A 530 -1.02 20.96 -27.71
CA SER A 530 -2.09 20.01 -27.99
C SER A 530 -1.60 18.78 -28.75
N ASN A 531 -2.19 17.65 -28.40
CA ASN A 531 -2.00 16.36 -29.10
C ASN A 531 -3.32 15.58 -29.10
N ILE A 532 -3.43 14.68 -30.07
CA ILE A 532 -4.50 13.67 -30.15
C ILE A 532 -3.84 12.31 -29.99
N ASN A 533 -4.46 11.45 -29.17
CA ASN A 533 -4.12 10.05 -29.06
C ASN A 533 -5.23 9.20 -29.67
N PHE A 534 -4.87 8.31 -30.56
CA PHE A 534 -5.72 7.26 -31.09
C PHE A 534 -5.23 5.93 -30.51
N THR A 535 -6.12 5.18 -29.90
CA THR A 535 -5.83 3.88 -29.29
C THR A 535 -6.61 2.79 -30.01
N LEU A 536 -5.93 1.75 -30.45
CA LEU A 536 -6.52 0.48 -30.84
C LEU A 536 -6.11 -0.58 -29.81
N GLY A 537 -7.05 -1.24 -29.18
CA GLY A 537 -6.72 -2.22 -28.16
C GLY A 537 -7.62 -3.44 -28.15
N THR A 538 -7.19 -4.48 -27.45
CA THR A 538 -7.94 -5.71 -27.25
C THR A 538 -7.61 -6.34 -25.92
N ILE A 539 -8.62 -6.95 -25.29
CA ILE A 539 -8.49 -7.85 -24.14
C ILE A 539 -9.11 -9.17 -24.53
N LEU A 540 -8.32 -10.23 -24.48
CA LEU A 540 -8.77 -11.60 -24.74
C LEU A 540 -8.51 -12.42 -23.48
N SER A 541 -9.54 -13.02 -22.91
CA SER A 541 -9.42 -13.84 -21.70
C SER A 541 -10.16 -15.16 -21.86
N ARG A 542 -9.49 -16.25 -21.54
CA ARG A 542 -10.10 -17.58 -21.39
C ARG A 542 -9.89 -18.01 -19.95
N GLN A 543 -10.98 -18.33 -19.27
CA GLN A 543 -11.01 -18.86 -17.93
C GLN A 543 -11.70 -20.20 -17.92
N GLU A 544 -11.13 -21.18 -17.21
CA GLU A 544 -11.69 -22.51 -17.02
C GLU A 544 -11.84 -22.75 -15.52
N PHE A 545 -13.00 -23.25 -15.10
CA PHE A 545 -13.28 -23.59 -13.73
C PHE A 545 -13.88 -24.99 -13.64
N ASN A 546 -13.16 -25.88 -12.95
CA ASN A 546 -13.60 -27.23 -12.64
C ASN A 546 -13.66 -27.41 -11.13
N SER A 547 -14.72 -28.02 -10.62
CA SER A 547 -14.82 -28.41 -9.23
C SER A 547 -15.68 -29.65 -9.03
N ASP A 548 -15.42 -30.40 -7.97
CA ASP A 548 -16.21 -31.50 -7.50
C ASP A 548 -16.27 -31.51 -5.97
N ILE A 549 -17.48 -31.69 -5.45
CA ILE A 549 -17.74 -31.89 -4.02
C ILE A 549 -17.97 -33.38 -3.79
N PHE A 550 -17.39 -33.94 -2.74
CA PHE A 550 -17.55 -35.31 -2.35
C PHE A 550 -17.49 -35.45 -0.82
N GLN A 551 -17.96 -36.62 -0.32
CA GLN A 551 -17.83 -36.97 1.08
C GLN A 551 -16.87 -38.16 1.20
N PHE A 552 -15.97 -38.12 2.18
CA PHE A 552 -15.19 -39.28 2.54
C PHE A 552 -16.01 -40.19 3.45
N LEU A 553 -16.13 -41.45 3.10
CA LEU A 553 -16.74 -42.47 3.96
C LEU A 553 -15.71 -43.02 4.97
N GLU A 554 -16.18 -43.72 6.00
CA GLU A 554 -15.33 -44.31 7.03
C GLU A 554 -14.22 -45.27 6.50
N ASN A 555 -14.47 -45.92 5.38
CA ASN A 555 -13.50 -46.78 4.71
C ASN A 555 -12.52 -46.01 3.78
N GLY A 556 -12.58 -44.68 3.77
CA GLY A 556 -11.76 -43.83 2.94
C GLY A 556 -12.24 -43.73 1.47
N ALA A 557 -13.33 -44.36 1.11
CA ALA A 557 -13.92 -44.24 -0.22
C ALA A 557 -14.58 -42.85 -0.40
N ARG A 558 -14.65 -42.38 -1.64
CA ARG A 558 -15.38 -41.17 -1.97
C ARG A 558 -16.83 -41.47 -2.31
N PHE A 559 -17.73 -40.75 -1.71
CA PHE A 559 -19.14 -40.70 -2.04
C PHE A 559 -19.42 -39.41 -2.80
N ASN A 560 -20.02 -39.53 -3.97
CA ASN A 560 -20.40 -38.35 -4.78
C ASN A 560 -21.86 -38.00 -4.46
N PRO A 561 -22.10 -36.89 -3.78
CA PRO A 561 -23.44 -36.49 -3.39
C PRO A 561 -24.25 -36.02 -4.60
N THR A 562 -25.56 -36.19 -4.48
CA THR A 562 -26.51 -35.61 -5.44
C THR A 562 -27.33 -34.57 -4.71
N PRO A 563 -26.99 -33.29 -4.82
CA PRO A 563 -27.70 -32.23 -4.14
C PRO A 563 -29.20 -32.19 -4.50
N THR A 564 -30.01 -31.83 -3.52
CA THR A 564 -31.44 -31.59 -3.75
C THR A 564 -31.69 -30.13 -4.16
N ILE A 565 -30.70 -29.28 -3.96
CA ILE A 565 -30.67 -27.88 -4.41
C ILE A 565 -29.92 -27.78 -5.73
N ASN A 566 -30.12 -26.68 -6.43
CA ASN A 566 -29.33 -26.33 -7.63
C ASN A 566 -29.34 -27.41 -8.74
N ASP A 567 -30.51 -28.00 -9.00
CA ASP A 567 -30.75 -29.02 -10.03
C ASP A 567 -29.81 -30.25 -9.93
N GLY A 568 -29.31 -30.55 -8.74
CA GLY A 568 -28.40 -31.69 -8.48
C GLY A 568 -26.96 -31.49 -8.93
N ARG A 569 -26.55 -30.30 -9.25
CA ARG A 569 -25.21 -29.98 -9.79
C ARG A 569 -24.17 -29.81 -8.68
N ALA A 570 -23.55 -30.90 -8.26
CA ALA A 570 -22.51 -30.92 -7.22
C ALA A 570 -21.13 -30.38 -7.69
N GLY A 571 -20.87 -30.36 -8.97
CA GLY A 571 -19.57 -29.97 -9.53
C GLY A 571 -19.71 -28.93 -10.64
N ASN A 572 -18.59 -28.45 -11.14
CA ASN A 572 -18.50 -27.46 -12.21
C ASN A 572 -17.56 -27.93 -13.32
N ASP A 573 -17.96 -27.62 -14.56
CA ASP A 573 -17.14 -27.72 -15.76
C ASP A 573 -17.50 -26.52 -16.64
N THR A 574 -16.83 -25.40 -16.37
CA THR A 574 -17.19 -24.10 -16.93
C THR A 574 -16.03 -23.51 -17.69
N GLU A 575 -16.26 -23.13 -18.96
CA GLU A 575 -15.33 -22.36 -19.77
C GLU A 575 -15.93 -20.98 -20.07
N TYR A 576 -15.22 -19.94 -19.73
CA TYR A 576 -15.59 -18.55 -19.99
C TYR A 576 -14.58 -17.88 -20.91
N ASN A 577 -15.04 -17.49 -22.11
CA ASN A 577 -14.27 -16.74 -23.09
C ASN A 577 -14.79 -15.31 -23.15
N PHE A 578 -13.89 -14.36 -22.93
CA PHE A 578 -14.16 -12.94 -22.98
C PHE A 578 -13.28 -12.28 -24.03
N SER A 579 -13.89 -11.41 -24.83
CA SER A 579 -13.20 -10.57 -25.81
C SER A 579 -13.71 -9.13 -25.73
N ASP A 580 -12.80 -8.19 -25.68
CA ASP A 580 -13.03 -6.77 -25.85
C ASP A 580 -12.11 -6.24 -26.93
N VAL A 581 -12.66 -5.63 -27.98
CA VAL A 581 -11.90 -4.89 -28.98
C VAL A 581 -12.37 -3.47 -28.96
N TYR A 582 -11.44 -2.52 -28.80
CA TYR A 582 -11.82 -1.12 -28.61
C TYR A 582 -10.98 -0.13 -29.41
N LEU A 583 -11.66 0.99 -29.74
CA LEU A 583 -11.05 2.17 -30.35
C LEU A 583 -11.24 3.36 -29.39
N GLY A 584 -10.16 4.00 -29.02
CA GLY A 584 -10.15 5.18 -28.15
C GLY A 584 -9.65 6.43 -28.86
N VAL A 585 -10.18 7.58 -28.48
CA VAL A 585 -9.70 8.91 -28.92
C VAL A 585 -9.63 9.84 -27.73
N HIS A 586 -8.47 10.45 -27.51
CA HIS A 586 -8.25 11.44 -26.47
C HIS A 586 -7.61 12.69 -27.06
N TYR A 587 -8.18 13.85 -26.77
CA TYR A 587 -7.65 15.13 -27.19
C TYR A 587 -7.13 15.91 -25.99
N ARG A 588 -5.82 16.09 -25.90
CA ARG A 588 -5.19 16.86 -24.84
C ARG A 588 -4.86 18.27 -25.32
N VAL A 589 -5.30 19.28 -24.57
CA VAL A 589 -5.01 20.69 -24.85
C VAL A 589 -4.62 21.44 -23.60
N LYS A 590 -3.57 22.24 -23.68
CA LYS A 590 -3.11 23.16 -22.63
C LYS A 590 -3.49 24.58 -22.96
N ALA A 591 -4.42 25.17 -22.19
CA ALA A 591 -4.91 26.52 -22.34
C ALA A 591 -4.62 27.35 -21.06
N GLY A 592 -3.54 28.10 -21.05
CA GLY A 592 -3.08 28.83 -19.88
C GLY A 592 -2.77 27.90 -18.68
N LYS A 593 -3.53 28.02 -17.62
CA LYS A 593 -3.40 27.20 -16.40
C LYS A 593 -4.13 25.84 -16.49
N PHE A 594 -4.93 25.63 -17.52
CA PHE A 594 -5.74 24.44 -17.71
C PHE A 594 -5.05 23.47 -18.66
N THR A 595 -5.01 22.19 -18.28
CA THR A 595 -4.76 21.08 -19.20
C THR A 595 -6.01 20.22 -19.21
N ILE A 596 -6.66 20.12 -20.37
CA ILE A 596 -7.96 19.47 -20.53
C ILE A 596 -7.77 18.29 -21.47
N THR A 597 -8.27 17.13 -21.10
CA THR A 597 -8.18 15.88 -21.86
C THR A 597 -9.57 15.21 -21.88
N PRO A 598 -10.48 15.61 -22.78
CA PRO A 598 -11.67 14.82 -23.08
C PRO A 598 -11.28 13.58 -23.87
N GLY A 599 -11.95 12.47 -23.58
CA GLY A 599 -11.76 11.21 -24.28
C GLY A 599 -13.01 10.36 -24.30
N PHE A 600 -12.98 9.38 -25.14
CA PHE A 600 -13.93 8.28 -25.15
C PHE A 600 -13.32 7.05 -25.82
N SER A 601 -13.84 5.89 -25.48
CA SER A 601 -13.56 4.64 -26.20
C SER A 601 -14.86 3.95 -26.60
N VAL A 602 -14.85 3.31 -27.76
CA VAL A 602 -15.93 2.46 -28.25
C VAL A 602 -15.46 1.03 -28.21
N HIS A 603 -16.20 0.20 -27.54
CA HIS A 603 -15.90 -1.19 -27.24
C HIS A 603 -16.85 -2.13 -27.93
N ALA A 604 -16.34 -3.21 -28.49
CA ALA A 604 -17.08 -4.37 -28.97
C ALA A 604 -16.77 -5.55 -28.04
N TYR A 605 -17.73 -5.88 -27.21
CA TYR A 605 -17.65 -6.98 -26.26
C TYR A 605 -18.25 -8.25 -26.83
N ALA A 606 -17.57 -9.38 -26.57
CA ALA A 606 -18.12 -10.70 -26.83
C ALA A 606 -17.80 -11.61 -25.63
N ASN A 607 -18.86 -12.12 -25.01
CA ASN A 607 -18.83 -13.04 -23.88
C ASN A 607 -19.42 -14.36 -24.26
N LYS A 608 -18.73 -15.45 -23.97
CA LYS A 608 -19.20 -16.80 -24.17
C LYS A 608 -18.89 -17.66 -22.96
N ASN A 609 -19.93 -18.17 -22.32
CA ASN A 609 -19.88 -19.08 -21.20
C ASN A 609 -20.46 -20.44 -21.61
N SER A 610 -19.65 -21.48 -21.52
CA SER A 610 -20.04 -22.86 -21.89
C SER A 610 -19.90 -23.75 -20.67
N GLN A 611 -20.96 -24.48 -20.31
CA GLN A 611 -21.01 -25.39 -19.16
C GLN A 611 -22.18 -26.39 -19.31
N PHE A 612 -22.01 -27.61 -18.86
CA PHE A 612 -23.06 -28.67 -18.90
C PHE A 612 -23.74 -28.82 -20.28
N ASN A 613 -22.97 -28.70 -21.36
CA ASN A 613 -23.46 -28.71 -22.75
C ASN A 613 -24.40 -27.54 -23.13
N GLU A 614 -24.50 -26.52 -22.30
CA GLU A 614 -25.19 -25.28 -22.56
C GLU A 614 -24.18 -24.17 -22.88
N THR A 615 -24.60 -23.20 -23.72
CA THR A 615 -23.77 -22.06 -24.08
C THR A 615 -24.57 -20.77 -23.93
N PHE A 616 -24.02 -19.82 -23.22
CA PHE A 616 -24.58 -18.49 -23.00
C PHE A 616 -23.67 -17.45 -23.66
N GLU A 617 -24.24 -16.64 -24.54
CA GLU A 617 -23.49 -15.62 -25.29
C GLU A 617 -24.12 -14.24 -25.09
N ASP A 618 -23.29 -13.24 -24.90
CA ASP A 618 -23.68 -11.84 -24.77
C ASP A 618 -22.70 -10.97 -25.56
N ASN A 619 -23.19 -10.37 -26.66
CA ASN A 619 -22.36 -9.54 -27.53
C ASN A 619 -22.99 -8.16 -27.65
N PHE A 620 -22.22 -7.12 -27.35
CA PHE A 620 -22.74 -5.76 -27.37
C PHE A 620 -21.66 -4.72 -27.62
N PHE A 621 -22.09 -3.51 -27.99
CA PHE A 621 -21.23 -2.35 -28.13
C PHE A 621 -21.45 -1.39 -26.95
N ARG A 622 -20.39 -0.73 -26.49
CA ARG A 622 -20.48 0.30 -25.44
C ARG A 622 -19.55 1.47 -25.72
N LEU A 623 -20.09 2.67 -25.48
CA LEU A 623 -19.29 3.89 -25.44
C LEU A 623 -18.93 4.20 -24.00
N LEU A 624 -17.64 4.36 -23.71
CA LEU A 624 -17.12 4.72 -22.40
C LEU A 624 -16.44 6.10 -22.47
N PRO A 625 -17.10 7.18 -22.03
CA PRO A 625 -16.52 8.49 -21.98
C PRO A 625 -15.58 8.64 -20.78
N ASP A 626 -14.54 9.45 -20.95
CA ASP A 626 -13.67 9.89 -19.87
C ASP A 626 -13.31 11.39 -20.04
N PHE A 627 -12.95 12.00 -18.96
CA PHE A 627 -12.58 13.40 -18.95
C PHE A 627 -11.58 13.69 -17.82
N GLU A 628 -10.45 14.25 -18.18
CA GLU A 628 -9.48 14.75 -17.21
C GLU A 628 -9.28 16.26 -17.40
N THR A 629 -9.24 17.01 -16.33
CA THR A 629 -8.78 18.40 -16.35
C THR A 629 -7.87 18.70 -15.17
N ARG A 630 -6.75 19.30 -15.47
CA ARG A 630 -5.78 19.77 -14.49
C ARG A 630 -5.66 21.27 -14.56
N ILE A 631 -5.76 21.91 -13.39
CA ILE A 631 -5.63 23.35 -13.20
C ILE A 631 -4.36 23.62 -12.41
N GLN A 632 -3.35 24.19 -13.05
CA GLN A 632 -2.11 24.62 -12.38
C GLN A 632 -2.31 26.01 -11.81
N LEU A 633 -2.68 26.10 -10.52
CA LEU A 633 -2.94 27.36 -9.83
C LEU A 633 -1.65 28.16 -9.62
N LYS A 634 -0.60 27.46 -9.10
CA LYS A 634 0.79 27.94 -8.96
C LYS A 634 1.74 26.83 -9.38
N LYS A 635 3.04 27.06 -9.47
CA LYS A 635 4.04 26.00 -9.78
C LYS A 635 3.94 24.80 -8.83
N SER A 636 3.64 25.05 -7.55
CA SER A 636 3.52 24.08 -6.48
C SER A 636 2.08 23.77 -6.05
N GLU A 637 1.07 24.22 -6.81
CA GLU A 637 -0.33 24.10 -6.44
C GLU A 637 -1.18 23.69 -7.64
N SER A 638 -1.86 22.57 -7.55
CA SER A 638 -2.70 22.02 -8.63
C SER A 638 -4.00 21.44 -8.12
N LEU A 639 -5.01 21.51 -8.98
CA LEU A 639 -6.29 20.84 -8.83
C LEU A 639 -6.51 19.97 -10.05
N THR A 640 -6.80 18.68 -9.84
CA THR A 640 -7.09 17.72 -10.93
C THR A 640 -8.48 17.13 -10.71
N PHE A 641 -9.29 17.17 -11.75
CA PHE A 641 -10.59 16.53 -11.78
C PHE A 641 -10.55 15.41 -12.83
N ASN A 642 -11.05 14.24 -12.45
CA ASN A 642 -11.19 13.09 -13.34
C ASN A 642 -12.63 12.57 -13.26
N TYR A 643 -13.14 12.22 -14.41
CA TYR A 643 -14.36 11.44 -14.59
C TYR A 643 -14.05 10.28 -15.53
N ASN A 644 -14.47 9.10 -15.19
CA ASN A 644 -14.43 7.96 -16.10
C ASN A 644 -15.60 7.03 -15.87
N MET A 645 -16.08 6.45 -16.94
CA MET A 645 -17.05 5.38 -16.96
C MET A 645 -16.34 4.05 -17.17
N GLN A 646 -16.65 3.05 -16.36
CA GLN A 646 -15.98 1.75 -16.42
C GLN A 646 -16.99 0.63 -16.51
N ASN A 647 -16.64 -0.38 -17.31
CA ASN A 647 -17.39 -1.60 -17.44
C ASN A 647 -16.67 -2.73 -16.69
N GLN A 648 -17.37 -3.42 -15.80
CA GLN A 648 -16.80 -4.44 -14.91
C GLN A 648 -17.43 -5.81 -15.23
N PHE A 649 -16.59 -6.78 -15.52
CA PHE A 649 -16.97 -8.15 -15.77
C PHE A 649 -16.59 -9.04 -14.58
N THR A 650 -17.39 -10.07 -14.33
CA THR A 650 -17.15 -11.01 -13.21
C THR A 650 -16.16 -12.10 -13.60
N ASP A 651 -15.74 -12.89 -12.63
CA ASP A 651 -14.93 -14.08 -12.81
C ASP A 651 -15.78 -15.32 -13.16
N VAL A 652 -15.09 -16.37 -13.62
CA VAL A 652 -15.71 -17.62 -14.04
C VAL A 652 -16.45 -18.33 -12.89
N THR A 653 -16.03 -18.16 -11.63
CA THR A 653 -16.63 -18.88 -10.50
C THR A 653 -18.04 -18.38 -10.17
N ARG A 654 -18.33 -17.10 -10.44
CA ARG A 654 -19.68 -16.52 -10.27
C ARG A 654 -20.62 -16.86 -11.44
N LEU A 655 -20.05 -17.26 -12.56
CA LEU A 655 -20.82 -17.72 -13.73
C LEU A 655 -21.13 -19.22 -13.67
N ALA A 656 -20.38 -19.98 -12.86
CA ALA A 656 -20.44 -21.43 -12.76
C ALA A 656 -21.69 -21.88 -12.00
N GLN A 657 -22.54 -22.68 -12.64
CA GLN A 657 -23.83 -23.10 -12.09
C GLN A 657 -23.74 -24.13 -10.98
N GLY A 658 -22.70 -24.95 -10.94
CA GLY A 658 -22.54 -26.00 -9.91
C GLY A 658 -22.21 -25.42 -8.53
N LEU A 659 -22.41 -26.20 -7.50
CA LEU A 659 -22.12 -25.82 -6.12
C LEU A 659 -20.62 -25.63 -5.90
N VAL A 660 -20.29 -24.68 -5.05
CA VAL A 660 -18.93 -24.41 -4.57
C VAL A 660 -18.99 -24.19 -3.05
N LEU A 661 -18.18 -24.94 -2.31
CA LEU A 661 -17.95 -24.69 -0.89
C LEU A 661 -16.83 -23.66 -0.76
N ASN A 662 -17.12 -22.48 -0.23
CA ASN A 662 -16.08 -21.54 0.19
C ASN A 662 -15.46 -21.99 1.51
N ASN A 663 -16.28 -22.51 2.40
CA ASN A 663 -15.98 -23.26 3.61
C ASN A 663 -17.25 -24.07 4.00
N PHE A 664 -17.22 -24.79 5.13
CA PHE A 664 -18.35 -25.64 5.56
C PHE A 664 -19.67 -24.88 5.77
N ASN A 665 -19.61 -23.60 6.17
CA ASN A 665 -20.81 -22.76 6.43
C ASN A 665 -21.10 -21.75 5.32
N SER A 666 -20.44 -21.88 4.16
CA SER A 666 -20.61 -20.94 3.05
C SER A 666 -20.61 -21.65 1.71
N ILE A 667 -21.80 -21.86 1.20
CA ILE A 667 -22.07 -22.53 -0.07
C ILE A 667 -22.47 -21.48 -1.08
N GLN A 668 -22.00 -21.58 -2.31
CA GLN A 668 -22.41 -20.71 -3.41
C GLN A 668 -22.63 -21.49 -4.70
N PHE A 669 -23.45 -20.93 -5.59
CA PHE A 669 -23.56 -21.32 -6.97
C PHE A 669 -23.77 -20.07 -7.83
N GLY A 670 -23.16 -20.05 -8.99
CA GLY A 670 -23.15 -18.91 -9.89
C GLY A 670 -24.39 -18.88 -10.79
N LYS A 671 -24.42 -17.84 -11.60
CA LYS A 671 -25.45 -17.65 -12.64
C LYS A 671 -24.77 -17.35 -13.98
N PRO A 672 -25.01 -18.18 -15.01
CA PRO A 672 -24.29 -18.07 -16.29
C PRO A 672 -24.64 -16.81 -17.08
N GLU A 673 -25.82 -16.22 -16.84
CA GLU A 673 -26.37 -15.07 -17.54
C GLU A 673 -25.99 -13.72 -16.91
N LEU A 674 -25.05 -13.70 -15.93
CA LEU A 674 -24.64 -12.46 -15.29
C LEU A 674 -24.07 -11.48 -16.33
N GLN A 675 -24.60 -10.28 -16.31
CA GLN A 675 -24.15 -9.19 -17.16
C GLN A 675 -23.07 -8.37 -16.47
N ASN A 676 -22.39 -7.52 -17.22
CA ASN A 676 -21.42 -6.58 -16.68
C ASN A 676 -22.07 -5.52 -15.80
N ALA A 677 -21.33 -5.08 -14.78
CA ALA A 677 -21.68 -3.90 -13.99
C ALA A 677 -21.05 -2.65 -14.60
N LEU A 678 -21.72 -1.51 -14.44
CA LEU A 678 -21.27 -0.24 -14.94
C LEU A 678 -20.99 0.70 -13.78
N SER A 679 -19.86 1.40 -13.80
CA SER A 679 -19.52 2.38 -12.77
C SER A 679 -19.20 3.76 -13.35
N HIS A 680 -19.74 4.79 -12.70
CA HIS A 680 -19.36 6.18 -12.91
C HIS A 680 -18.44 6.61 -11.77
N ASN A 681 -17.22 7.02 -12.11
CA ASN A 681 -16.22 7.42 -11.13
C ASN A 681 -15.84 8.89 -11.33
N LEU A 682 -16.02 9.69 -10.29
CA LEU A 682 -15.59 11.07 -10.25
C LEU A 682 -14.53 11.23 -9.17
N SER A 683 -13.46 11.95 -9.45
CA SER A 683 -12.49 12.31 -8.42
C SER A 683 -11.97 13.72 -8.59
N LEU A 684 -11.79 14.40 -7.48
CA LEU A 684 -11.19 15.71 -7.38
C LEU A 684 -9.97 15.64 -6.46
N PHE A 685 -8.85 16.11 -6.93
CA PHE A 685 -7.57 15.99 -6.28
C PHE A 685 -6.92 17.37 -6.16
N TYR A 686 -6.71 17.85 -4.95
CA TYR A 686 -6.03 19.11 -4.67
C TYR A 686 -4.69 18.86 -4.00
N ARG A 687 -3.68 19.57 -4.45
CA ARG A 687 -2.33 19.56 -3.88
C ARG A 687 -1.75 20.95 -3.83
N SER A 688 -1.11 21.26 -2.71
CA SER A 688 -0.35 22.51 -2.53
C SER A 688 0.86 22.24 -1.64
N PHE A 689 2.03 22.59 -2.11
CA PHE A 689 3.26 22.53 -1.33
C PHE A 689 3.94 23.91 -1.34
N ASN A 690 4.25 24.42 -0.16
CA ASN A 690 4.90 25.71 -0.01
C ASN A 690 6.27 25.54 0.67
N LEU A 691 7.34 25.63 -0.13
CA LEU A 691 8.73 25.55 0.34
C LEU A 691 9.11 26.66 1.33
N PHE A 692 8.45 27.82 1.23
CA PHE A 692 8.77 28.98 2.06
C PHE A 692 8.36 28.83 3.52
N ASN A 693 7.22 28.20 3.77
CA ASN A 693 6.68 27.98 5.12
C ASN A 693 6.49 26.49 5.48
N TYR A 694 7.02 25.60 4.64
CA TYR A 694 6.92 24.14 4.80
C TYR A 694 5.50 23.64 5.09
N THR A 695 4.52 24.23 4.37
CA THR A 695 3.13 23.80 4.45
C THR A 695 2.83 22.89 3.29
N ASN A 696 2.37 21.69 3.59
CA ASN A 696 1.88 20.71 2.64
C ASN A 696 0.37 20.53 2.85
N VAL A 697 -0.41 20.65 1.78
CA VAL A 697 -1.85 20.41 1.78
C VAL A 697 -2.18 19.44 0.68
N PHE A 698 -2.88 18.39 1.05
CA PHE A 698 -3.36 17.37 0.15
C PHE A 698 -4.83 17.11 0.43
N ALA A 699 -5.66 17.05 -0.59
CA ALA A 699 -7.06 16.66 -0.46
C ALA A 699 -7.50 15.85 -1.67
N ARG A 700 -8.25 14.79 -1.43
CA ARG A 700 -8.89 13.98 -2.46
C ARG A 700 -10.35 13.76 -2.08
N VAL A 701 -11.23 13.96 -3.04
CA VAL A 701 -12.64 13.59 -2.96
C VAL A 701 -12.91 12.64 -4.11
N ALA A 702 -13.57 11.52 -3.84
CA ALA A 702 -13.98 10.58 -4.86
C ALA A 702 -15.42 10.15 -4.62
N TYR A 703 -16.17 10.01 -5.70
CA TYR A 703 -17.54 9.48 -5.73
C TYR A 703 -17.62 8.41 -6.78
N SER A 704 -18.19 7.27 -6.44
CA SER A 704 -18.46 6.19 -7.37
C SER A 704 -19.93 5.77 -7.26
N LYS A 705 -20.58 5.60 -8.41
CA LYS A 705 -21.92 5.05 -8.54
C LYS A 705 -21.86 3.81 -9.42
N ASN A 706 -22.20 2.66 -8.84
CA ASN A 706 -22.21 1.37 -9.51
C ASN A 706 -23.66 1.02 -9.89
N ILE A 707 -23.88 0.77 -11.17
CA ILE A 707 -25.17 0.42 -11.76
C ILE A 707 -25.09 -1.03 -12.23
N ASP A 708 -26.18 -1.76 -12.17
CA ASP A 708 -26.27 -3.19 -12.54
C ASP A 708 -25.22 -4.05 -11.78
N GLN A 709 -24.93 -3.66 -10.55
CA GLN A 709 -23.92 -4.33 -9.72
C GLN A 709 -24.31 -5.79 -9.49
N ILE A 710 -23.33 -6.69 -9.69
CA ILE A 710 -23.50 -8.11 -9.35
C ILE A 710 -23.57 -8.25 -7.83
N ARG A 711 -24.68 -8.75 -7.30
CA ARG A 711 -24.95 -8.94 -5.89
C ARG A 711 -25.24 -10.40 -5.57
N SER A 712 -24.89 -10.81 -4.35
CA SER A 712 -25.33 -12.09 -3.81
C SER A 712 -26.74 -11.97 -3.22
N LEU A 713 -27.58 -12.94 -3.52
CA LEU A 713 -28.77 -13.28 -2.76
C LEU A 713 -28.37 -14.38 -1.77
N THR A 714 -28.38 -14.08 -0.50
CA THR A 714 -27.90 -14.99 0.55
C THR A 714 -29.07 -15.44 1.42
N ASN A 715 -29.18 -16.74 1.59
CA ASN A 715 -30.12 -17.37 2.50
C ASN A 715 -29.34 -18.04 3.64
N PHE A 716 -29.86 -17.98 4.83
CA PHE A 716 -29.29 -18.59 6.03
C PHE A 716 -30.15 -19.75 6.49
N GLU A 717 -29.49 -20.83 6.85
CA GLU A 717 -30.02 -21.92 7.63
C GLU A 717 -29.16 -22.02 8.88
N ASN A 718 -29.68 -21.59 10.03
CA ASN A 718 -28.85 -21.29 11.21
C ASN A 718 -27.72 -20.29 10.84
N VAL A 719 -26.45 -20.66 11.04
CA VAL A 719 -25.27 -19.85 10.67
C VAL A 719 -24.67 -20.24 9.31
N ILE A 720 -25.30 -21.20 8.62
CA ILE A 720 -24.86 -21.69 7.32
C ILE A 720 -25.54 -20.88 6.22
N ARG A 721 -24.75 -20.36 5.30
CA ARG A 721 -25.24 -19.47 4.23
C ARG A 721 -25.13 -20.13 2.86
N THR A 722 -26.21 -20.05 2.11
CA THR A 722 -26.22 -20.39 0.70
C THR A 722 -26.44 -19.13 -0.13
N SER A 723 -25.58 -18.90 -1.12
CA SER A 723 -25.59 -17.68 -1.91
C SER A 723 -25.64 -17.97 -3.41
N THR A 724 -26.40 -17.17 -4.14
CA THR A 724 -26.36 -17.08 -5.60
C THR A 724 -26.17 -15.63 -6.04
N PHE A 725 -25.99 -15.40 -7.34
CA PHE A 725 -25.67 -14.06 -7.86
C PHE A 725 -26.72 -13.57 -8.85
N PHE A 726 -26.87 -12.26 -8.95
CA PHE A 726 -27.71 -11.60 -9.92
C PHE A 726 -27.25 -10.15 -10.14
N ASN A 727 -27.67 -9.55 -11.26
CA ASN A 727 -27.47 -8.12 -11.48
C ASN A 727 -28.59 -7.35 -10.78
N SER A 728 -28.20 -6.42 -9.92
CA SER A 728 -29.13 -5.62 -9.12
C SER A 728 -29.56 -4.37 -9.88
N ASP A 729 -30.89 -4.12 -9.96
CA ASP A 729 -31.44 -2.88 -10.51
C ASP A 729 -31.18 -1.65 -9.62
N PHE A 730 -30.63 -1.86 -8.44
CA PHE A 730 -30.36 -0.81 -7.46
C PHE A 730 -28.88 -0.42 -7.49
N ALA A 731 -28.64 0.87 -7.70
CA ALA A 731 -27.29 1.42 -7.70
C ALA A 731 -26.68 1.47 -6.30
N ASP A 732 -25.40 1.15 -6.19
CA ASP A 732 -24.62 1.39 -5.01
C ASP A 732 -23.81 2.68 -5.16
N GLU A 733 -23.65 3.39 -4.07
CA GLU A 733 -22.94 4.67 -4.06
C GLU A 733 -21.87 4.68 -2.98
N THR A 734 -20.69 5.20 -3.33
CA THR A 734 -19.61 5.43 -2.36
C THR A 734 -19.08 6.84 -2.52
N PHE A 735 -18.85 7.50 -1.39
CA PHE A 735 -18.21 8.79 -1.35
C PHE A 735 -17.05 8.71 -0.36
N THR A 736 -15.86 9.08 -0.80
CA THR A 736 -14.67 9.14 0.05
C THR A 736 -14.03 10.51 -0.04
N ALA A 737 -13.66 11.08 1.10
CA ALA A 737 -12.88 12.30 1.15
C ALA A 737 -11.71 12.12 2.11
N PHE A 738 -10.53 12.47 1.68
CA PHE A 738 -9.31 12.47 2.47
C PHE A 738 -8.67 13.84 2.40
N GLY A 739 -8.26 14.38 3.54
CA GLY A 739 -7.52 15.63 3.64
C GLY A 739 -6.34 15.51 4.60
N ARG A 740 -5.20 16.06 4.19
CA ARG A 740 -4.01 16.21 5.05
C ARG A 740 -3.53 17.65 4.98
N VAL A 741 -3.32 18.24 6.13
CA VAL A 741 -2.63 19.52 6.26
C VAL A 741 -1.45 19.31 7.20
N GLN A 742 -0.28 19.69 6.77
CA GLN A 742 0.95 19.59 7.54
C GLN A 742 1.74 20.87 7.44
N ARG A 743 2.32 21.30 8.55
CA ARG A 743 3.21 22.47 8.60
C ARG A 743 4.34 22.28 9.58
N THR A 744 5.55 22.63 9.15
CA THR A 744 6.75 22.58 9.98
C THR A 744 7.08 23.98 10.51
N PHE A 745 7.24 24.09 11.81
CA PHE A 745 7.59 25.32 12.54
C PHE A 745 8.97 25.10 13.17
N GLY A 746 10.04 25.43 12.44
CA GLY A 746 11.40 25.12 12.88
C GLY A 746 11.63 23.62 13.05
N LYS A 747 11.77 23.16 14.27
CA LYS A 747 12.01 21.73 14.61
C LYS A 747 10.71 20.98 14.99
N ILE A 748 9.57 21.62 14.90
CA ILE A 748 8.26 21.02 15.27
C ILE A 748 7.41 20.92 14.03
N ARG A 749 6.87 19.74 13.77
CA ARG A 749 5.95 19.45 12.68
C ARG A 749 4.57 19.16 13.26
N ALA A 750 3.57 19.91 12.82
CA ALA A 750 2.18 19.67 13.15
C ALA A 750 1.43 19.16 11.92
N SER A 751 0.58 18.17 12.10
CA SER A 751 -0.23 17.56 11.04
C SER A 751 -1.67 17.33 11.49
N LEU A 752 -2.59 17.35 10.53
CA LEU A 752 -3.97 16.91 10.71
C LEU A 752 -4.36 16.09 9.49
N ASN A 753 -4.71 14.82 9.70
CA ASN A 753 -5.36 14.00 8.70
C ASN A 753 -6.85 13.90 9.02
N ALA A 754 -7.71 13.98 7.99
CA ALA A 754 -9.14 13.77 8.10
C ALA A 754 -9.59 12.82 6.99
N ASN A 755 -10.36 11.79 7.34
CA ASN A 755 -10.93 10.82 6.42
C ASN A 755 -12.44 10.77 6.61
N PHE A 756 -13.17 10.75 5.49
CA PHE A 756 -14.62 10.58 5.44
C PHE A 756 -14.92 9.48 4.44
N ASN A 757 -15.70 8.51 4.85
CA ASN A 757 -16.15 7.42 4.00
C ASN A 757 -17.65 7.23 4.19
N TYR A 758 -18.42 7.44 3.13
CA TYR A 758 -19.84 7.15 3.07
C TYR A 758 -20.06 6.06 2.03
N SER A 759 -20.89 5.09 2.39
CA SER A 759 -21.31 4.03 1.48
C SER A 759 -22.80 3.78 1.63
N LYS A 760 -23.49 3.61 0.49
CA LYS A 760 -24.85 3.14 0.39
C LYS A 760 -24.86 1.88 -0.46
N ILE A 761 -25.11 0.75 0.18
CA ILE A 761 -24.97 -0.57 -0.43
C ILE A 761 -26.29 -1.32 -0.28
N ASN A 762 -26.75 -1.91 -1.38
CA ASN A 762 -27.93 -2.78 -1.41
C ASN A 762 -27.51 -4.23 -1.14
N GLN A 763 -28.15 -4.86 -0.19
CA GLN A 763 -27.97 -6.27 0.17
C GLN A 763 -29.29 -7.02 0.03
N PHE A 764 -29.17 -8.33 -0.18
CA PHE A 764 -30.31 -9.21 -0.37
C PHE A 764 -30.11 -10.46 0.49
N ILE A 765 -30.92 -10.56 1.54
CA ILE A 765 -30.82 -11.61 2.57
C ILE A 765 -32.20 -12.17 2.78
N GLN A 766 -32.38 -13.49 2.81
CA GLN A 766 -33.65 -14.18 2.95
C GLN A 766 -34.73 -13.63 2.01
N GLY A 767 -34.33 -13.32 0.75
CA GLY A 767 -35.26 -12.75 -0.25
C GLY A 767 -35.66 -11.29 0.00
N ARG A 768 -35.19 -10.65 1.05
CA ARG A 768 -35.48 -9.24 1.39
C ARG A 768 -34.34 -8.33 1.00
N ARG A 769 -34.64 -7.18 0.41
CA ARG A 769 -33.68 -6.11 0.17
C ARG A 769 -33.48 -5.30 1.44
N SER A 770 -32.24 -5.13 1.83
CA SER A 770 -31.81 -4.19 2.88
C SER A 770 -30.85 -3.15 2.29
N VAL A 771 -30.99 -1.90 2.73
CA VAL A 771 -30.09 -0.81 2.35
C VAL A 771 -29.24 -0.47 3.55
N ASN A 772 -27.93 -0.57 3.36
CA ASN A 772 -26.97 -0.13 4.36
C ASN A 772 -26.39 1.22 3.99
N GLU A 773 -26.47 2.16 4.90
CA GLU A 773 -25.82 3.45 4.83
C GLU A 773 -24.76 3.55 5.94
N GLY A 774 -23.49 3.34 5.54
CA GLY A 774 -22.34 3.47 6.45
C GLY A 774 -21.70 4.83 6.32
N PHE A 775 -21.41 5.50 7.43
CA PHE A 775 -20.64 6.73 7.46
C PHE A 775 -19.55 6.68 8.52
N THR A 776 -18.29 6.73 8.07
CA THR A 776 -17.12 6.77 8.94
C THR A 776 -16.37 8.08 8.75
N GLN A 777 -16.10 8.76 9.85
CA GLN A 777 -15.27 9.95 9.90
C GLN A 777 -14.12 9.73 10.88
N SER A 778 -12.91 10.08 10.47
CA SER A 778 -11.71 9.90 11.30
C SER A 778 -10.83 11.13 11.23
N TYR A 779 -10.33 11.55 12.37
CA TYR A 779 -9.45 12.71 12.54
C TYR A 779 -8.19 12.27 13.26
N THR A 780 -7.03 12.61 12.69
CA THR A 780 -5.73 12.26 13.28
C THR A 780 -4.85 13.50 13.35
N PRO A 781 -5.00 14.37 14.38
CA PRO A 781 -4.00 15.36 14.70
C PRO A 781 -2.71 14.70 15.17
N GLY A 782 -1.58 15.31 14.79
CA GLY A 782 -0.26 14.83 15.19
C GLY A 782 0.74 15.97 15.34
N VAL A 783 1.67 15.79 16.26
CA VAL A 783 2.81 16.68 16.46
C VAL A 783 4.06 15.83 16.60
N ARG A 784 5.10 16.16 15.83
CA ARG A 784 6.42 15.52 15.88
C ARG A 784 7.51 16.56 16.02
N THR A 785 8.51 16.29 16.86
CA THR A 785 9.73 17.11 16.96
C THR A 785 10.86 16.46 16.16
N ASN A 786 11.80 17.28 15.69
CA ASN A 786 13.00 16.83 14.99
C ASN A 786 14.21 17.64 15.48
N PHE A 787 14.64 17.35 16.73
CA PHE A 787 15.84 17.94 17.34
C PHE A 787 17.06 17.06 17.08
N ARG A 788 18.20 17.68 16.83
CA ARG A 788 19.45 16.96 16.55
C ARG A 788 20.12 16.39 17.82
N TYR A 789 20.03 17.11 18.94
CA TYR A 789 20.74 16.77 20.17
C TYR A 789 19.82 16.65 21.39
N ALA A 790 18.55 16.82 21.21
CA ALA A 790 17.54 16.66 22.25
C ALA A 790 16.61 15.49 21.88
N PRO A 791 15.93 14.92 22.86
CA PRO A 791 14.93 13.89 22.59
C PRO A 791 13.86 14.34 21.62
N ASN A 792 13.41 13.41 20.79
CA ASN A 792 12.29 13.62 19.89
C ASN A 792 11.05 12.92 20.39
N VAL A 793 9.92 13.55 20.17
CA VAL A 793 8.60 13.05 20.53
C VAL A 793 7.66 13.15 19.35
N SER A 794 6.94 12.08 19.05
CA SER A 794 5.83 12.05 18.09
C SER A 794 4.57 11.68 18.85
N VAL A 795 3.58 12.55 18.86
CA VAL A 795 2.27 12.30 19.46
C VAL A 795 1.22 12.33 18.37
N ARG A 796 0.42 11.29 18.27
CA ARG A 796 -0.73 11.20 17.37
C ARG A 796 -1.96 10.80 18.16
N TYR A 797 -3.12 11.32 17.77
CA TYR A 797 -4.38 10.96 18.36
C TYR A 797 -5.40 10.69 17.27
N ARG A 798 -5.74 9.44 17.06
CA ARG A 798 -6.83 9.07 16.13
C ARG A 798 -8.15 9.04 16.88
N TYR A 799 -9.08 9.83 16.39
CA TYR A 799 -10.48 9.83 16.80
C TYR A 799 -11.34 9.45 15.61
N SER A 800 -12.11 8.38 15.71
CA SER A 800 -12.97 7.90 14.63
C SER A 800 -14.37 7.64 15.13
N ILE A 801 -15.34 8.06 14.33
CA ILE A 801 -16.77 7.77 14.54
C ILE A 801 -17.25 6.99 13.32
N SER A 802 -17.84 5.84 13.56
CA SER A 802 -18.47 5.00 12.52
C SER A 802 -19.93 4.78 12.86
N THR A 803 -20.81 5.18 11.95
CA THR A 803 -22.26 4.93 12.05
C THR A 803 -22.70 4.04 10.90
N ASN A 804 -23.50 3.03 11.21
CA ASN A 804 -24.14 2.17 10.23
C ASN A 804 -25.64 2.20 10.47
N ASN A 805 -26.39 2.51 9.41
CA ASN A 805 -27.84 2.61 9.45
C ASN A 805 -28.46 1.58 8.51
N GLN A 806 -29.36 0.75 9.02
CA GLN A 806 -30.11 -0.30 8.31
C GLN A 806 -31.61 -0.11 8.45
N GLY A 807 -32.06 1.07 8.18
CA GLY A 807 -33.46 1.43 8.30
C GLY A 807 -33.91 1.65 9.74
N THR A 808 -34.27 0.62 10.48
CA THR A 808 -34.70 0.72 11.89
C THR A 808 -33.52 0.60 12.88
N ASN A 809 -32.43 0.00 12.48
CA ASN A 809 -31.28 -0.27 13.35
C ASN A 809 -30.12 0.66 13.00
N GLU A 810 -29.68 1.44 13.97
CA GLU A 810 -28.50 2.29 13.90
C GLU A 810 -27.47 1.79 14.91
N THR A 811 -26.25 1.58 14.44
CA THR A 811 -25.11 1.26 15.29
C THR A 811 -24.05 2.35 15.17
N LYS A 812 -23.48 2.78 16.29
CA LYS A 812 -22.48 3.83 16.34
C LYS A 812 -21.30 3.42 17.21
N PHE A 813 -20.11 3.48 16.61
CA PHE A 813 -18.87 3.19 17.33
C PHE A 813 -17.95 4.41 17.33
N ILE A 814 -17.28 4.63 18.45
CA ILE A 814 -16.28 5.67 18.64
C ILE A 814 -14.96 5.00 19.00
N THR A 815 -13.94 5.26 18.21
CA THR A 815 -12.57 4.78 18.48
C THR A 815 -11.69 5.93 18.92
N ASN A 816 -11.00 5.76 20.05
CA ASN A 816 -9.97 6.66 20.56
C ASN A 816 -8.63 5.94 20.55
N ALA A 817 -7.65 6.45 19.81
CA ALA A 817 -6.34 5.80 19.70
C ALA A 817 -5.20 6.82 19.78
N PRO A 818 -4.83 7.30 20.97
CA PRO A 818 -3.59 8.04 21.17
C PRO A 818 -2.37 7.15 21.04
N SER A 819 -1.32 7.66 20.39
CA SER A 819 -0.01 7.03 20.28
C SER A 819 1.10 8.01 20.58
N ILE A 820 2.16 7.54 21.25
CA ILE A 820 3.32 8.33 21.60
C ILE A 820 4.56 7.52 21.22
N GLU A 821 5.38 8.10 20.37
CA GLU A 821 6.72 7.61 20.03
C GLU A 821 7.74 8.57 20.65
N PHE A 822 8.75 8.03 21.28
CA PHE A 822 9.82 8.80 21.90
C PHE A 822 11.16 8.19 21.50
N ASP A 823 12.08 9.03 21.01
CA ASP A 823 13.45 8.66 20.74
C ASP A 823 14.44 9.65 21.37
N ALA A 824 15.50 9.12 21.96
CA ALA A 824 16.52 9.91 22.59
C ALA A 824 17.92 9.37 22.30
N TYR A 825 18.83 10.29 21.93
CA TYR A 825 20.25 10.00 21.76
C TYR A 825 21.01 10.46 23.02
N ILE A 826 21.42 9.51 23.83
CA ILE A 826 21.93 9.75 25.17
C ILE A 826 23.46 9.51 25.19
N LEU A 827 24.22 10.43 25.79
CA LEU A 827 25.68 10.33 25.93
C LEU A 827 26.43 10.12 24.62
N LYS A 828 25.86 10.50 23.49
CA LYS A 828 26.40 10.33 22.12
C LYS A 828 26.72 8.87 21.71
N ALA A 829 26.20 7.90 22.46
CA ALA A 829 26.46 6.48 22.24
C ALA A 829 25.23 5.60 22.39
N PHE A 830 24.25 5.99 23.17
CA PHE A 830 23.03 5.23 23.41
C PHE A 830 21.85 5.82 22.66
N THR A 831 21.07 4.99 22.00
CA THR A 831 19.77 5.38 21.43
C THR A 831 18.67 4.62 22.17
N PHE A 832 17.80 5.36 22.83
CA PHE A 832 16.59 4.82 23.45
C PHE A 832 15.38 5.13 22.56
N ARG A 833 14.57 4.13 22.26
CA ARG A 833 13.30 4.28 21.52
C ARG A 833 12.19 3.59 22.29
N THR A 834 11.02 4.19 22.30
CA THR A 834 9.82 3.56 22.84
C THR A 834 8.58 4.02 22.11
N ASN A 835 7.63 3.11 21.94
CA ASN A 835 6.35 3.35 21.30
C ASN A 835 5.25 2.84 22.21
N TYR A 836 4.31 3.70 22.55
CA TYR A 836 3.12 3.37 23.33
C TYR A 836 1.87 3.75 22.54
N THR A 837 0.93 2.83 22.46
CA THR A 837 -0.37 3.04 21.82
C THR A 837 -1.47 2.55 22.76
N TYR A 838 -2.48 3.37 22.93
CA TYR A 838 -3.74 3.00 23.58
C TYR A 838 -4.86 3.03 22.55
N ASN A 839 -5.71 2.03 22.52
CA ASN A 839 -6.91 2.01 21.70
C ASN A 839 -8.10 1.72 22.59
N SER A 840 -9.15 2.51 22.49
CA SER A 840 -10.45 2.18 23.07
C SER A 840 -11.55 2.28 22.04
N LEU A 841 -12.49 1.37 22.14
CA LEU A 841 -13.72 1.35 21.35
C LEU A 841 -14.88 1.52 22.30
N SER A 842 -15.79 2.42 21.96
CA SER A 842 -17.01 2.71 22.71
C SER A 842 -18.21 2.72 21.76
N ASP A 843 -19.36 2.34 22.26
CA ASP A 843 -20.67 2.58 21.65
C ASP A 843 -21.46 3.63 22.44
N GLU A 844 -22.78 3.63 22.31
CA GLU A 844 -23.66 4.55 23.04
C GLU A 844 -23.79 4.19 24.52
N ASP A 845 -23.60 2.92 24.89
CA ASP A 845 -23.70 2.41 26.24
C ASP A 845 -22.42 2.58 27.05
N GLY A 846 -21.27 2.84 26.38
CA GLY A 846 -20.00 3.07 27.03
C GLY A 846 -18.79 2.46 26.35
N GLU A 847 -17.72 2.19 27.11
CA GLU A 847 -16.52 1.53 26.60
C GLU A 847 -16.78 0.02 26.45
N ILE A 848 -16.71 -0.47 25.21
CA ILE A 848 -16.85 -1.89 24.89
C ILE A 848 -15.56 -2.63 25.23
N ASN A 849 -14.43 -2.09 24.77
CA ASN A 849 -13.12 -2.65 25.04
C ASN A 849 -12.00 -1.62 24.90
N SER A 850 -10.84 -1.95 25.47
CA SER A 850 -9.62 -1.19 25.25
C SER A 850 -8.39 -2.11 25.32
N PHE A 851 -7.37 -1.77 24.53
CA PHE A 851 -6.08 -2.43 24.62
C PHE A 851 -4.93 -1.44 24.53
N GLN A 852 -3.78 -1.85 25.06
CA GLN A 852 -2.58 -1.05 25.11
C GLN A 852 -1.43 -1.85 24.49
N SER A 853 -0.53 -1.19 23.82
CA SER A 853 0.70 -1.79 23.32
C SER A 853 1.88 -0.90 23.72
N TRP A 854 2.93 -1.50 24.23
CA TRP A 854 4.13 -0.78 24.64
C TRP A 854 5.37 -1.58 24.28
N ASP A 855 6.23 -1.00 23.46
CA ASP A 855 7.50 -1.56 23.04
C ASP A 855 8.62 -0.58 23.36
N ALA A 856 9.82 -1.09 23.68
CA ALA A 856 10.98 -0.26 23.91
C ALA A 856 12.26 -0.95 23.45
N SER A 857 13.24 -0.15 23.00
CA SER A 857 14.58 -0.61 22.68
C SER A 857 15.65 0.35 23.21
N LEU A 858 16.78 -0.22 23.58
CA LEU A 858 17.99 0.48 23.95
C LEU A 858 19.15 -0.08 23.14
N SER A 859 19.78 0.78 22.35
CA SER A 859 20.95 0.36 21.57
C SER A 859 22.18 1.18 21.97
N TYR A 860 23.33 0.53 21.93
CA TYR A 860 24.64 1.10 22.16
C TYR A 860 25.49 1.02 20.90
N ARG A 861 26.01 2.17 20.47
CA ARG A 861 27.00 2.29 19.39
C ARG A 861 28.05 3.31 19.85
N LYS A 862 29.31 2.89 19.91
CA LYS A 862 30.40 3.71 20.45
C LYS A 862 30.45 5.11 19.83
N ASP A 863 30.33 5.18 18.51
CA ASP A 863 30.30 6.41 17.71
C ASP A 863 29.57 6.15 16.38
N ARG A 864 29.39 7.18 15.57
CA ARG A 864 28.70 7.09 14.28
C ARG A 864 29.41 6.11 13.30
N ASP A 865 30.74 5.97 13.41
CA ASP A 865 31.54 5.16 12.50
C ASP A 865 31.83 3.75 13.02
N ALA A 866 31.39 3.47 14.25
CA ALA A 866 31.53 2.14 14.84
C ALA A 866 30.82 1.08 13.98
N LYS A 867 31.53 -0.02 13.72
CA LYS A 867 31.01 -1.14 12.96
C LYS A 867 30.06 -2.03 13.77
N TRP A 868 30.16 -2.00 15.07
CA TRP A 868 29.37 -2.80 16.01
C TRP A 868 28.34 -1.96 16.73
N GLU A 869 27.14 -2.51 16.80
CA GLU A 869 26.03 -1.99 17.59
C GLU A 869 25.40 -3.13 18.39
N TYR A 870 25.01 -2.85 19.63
CA TYR A 870 24.38 -3.79 20.54
C TYR A 870 23.00 -3.25 20.89
N GLU A 871 21.95 -4.05 20.75
CA GLU A 871 20.58 -3.62 21.02
C GLU A 871 19.88 -4.61 21.94
N ILE A 872 19.12 -4.08 22.88
CA ILE A 872 18.14 -4.80 23.68
C ILE A 872 16.78 -4.27 23.26
N GLN A 873 15.91 -5.15 22.83
CA GLN A 873 14.53 -4.81 22.48
C GLN A 873 13.57 -5.61 23.33
N ALA A 874 12.61 -4.92 23.95
CA ALA A 874 11.50 -5.52 24.69
C ALA A 874 10.19 -5.21 23.96
N THR A 875 9.46 -6.25 23.61
CA THR A 875 8.19 -6.18 22.90
C THR A 875 7.07 -6.62 23.84
N ASN A 876 5.89 -5.99 23.69
CA ASN A 876 4.73 -6.23 24.54
C ASN A 876 5.04 -6.11 26.03
N LEU A 877 5.65 -4.98 26.44
CA LEU A 877 6.09 -4.70 27.83
C LEU A 877 4.96 -4.84 28.86
N LEU A 878 3.72 -4.60 28.45
CA LEU A 878 2.55 -4.71 29.32
C LEU A 878 2.08 -6.16 29.49
N ASN A 879 2.64 -7.10 28.74
CA ASN A 879 2.27 -8.51 28.71
C ASN A 879 0.77 -8.71 28.45
N ILE A 880 0.27 -8.09 27.41
CA ILE A 880 -1.12 -8.25 26.97
C ILE A 880 -1.22 -9.56 26.20
N ASP A 881 -2.17 -10.40 26.56
CA ASP A 881 -2.32 -11.72 25.95
C ASP A 881 -3.14 -11.68 24.66
N SER A 882 -4.02 -10.67 24.52
CA SER A 882 -4.92 -10.59 23.37
C SER A 882 -5.25 -9.14 22.96
N GLN A 883 -5.77 -8.99 21.77
CA GLN A 883 -6.34 -7.77 21.23
C GLN A 883 -7.79 -8.00 20.83
N ILE A 884 -8.69 -7.14 21.30
CA ILE A 884 -10.10 -7.21 20.97
C ILE A 884 -10.40 -6.19 19.86
N ARG A 885 -11.14 -6.63 18.85
CA ARG A 885 -11.63 -5.81 17.75
C ARG A 885 -13.12 -6.00 17.60
N ASN A 886 -13.82 -4.89 17.41
CA ASN A 886 -15.23 -4.92 17.07
C ASN A 886 -15.44 -4.29 15.70
N SER A 887 -16.37 -4.85 14.95
CA SER A 887 -16.85 -4.30 13.70
C SER A 887 -18.36 -4.53 13.62
N ALA A 888 -19.05 -3.64 12.96
CA ALA A 888 -20.43 -3.85 12.59
C ALA A 888 -20.56 -3.83 11.09
N ASN A 889 -21.38 -4.70 10.59
CA ASN A 889 -21.86 -4.68 9.23
C ASN A 889 -23.38 -4.62 9.25
N ASN A 890 -24.00 -4.78 8.11
CA ASN A 890 -25.43 -4.66 7.95
C ASN A 890 -26.26 -5.76 8.61
N LEU A 891 -25.65 -6.83 8.98
CA LEU A 891 -26.33 -8.04 9.42
C LEU A 891 -26.00 -8.33 10.87
N SER A 892 -24.79 -7.96 11.29
CA SER A 892 -24.27 -8.38 12.60
C SER A 892 -23.25 -7.38 13.17
N VAL A 893 -23.16 -7.42 14.48
CA VAL A 893 -22.02 -6.90 15.24
C VAL A 893 -21.08 -8.07 15.49
N PHE A 894 -19.83 -7.89 15.14
CA PHE A 894 -18.78 -8.89 15.24
C PHE A 894 -17.74 -8.42 16.25
N THR A 895 -17.52 -9.20 17.29
CA THR A 895 -16.45 -9.04 18.26
C THR A 895 -15.44 -10.16 18.07
N SER A 896 -14.17 -9.84 17.90
CA SER A 896 -13.11 -10.85 17.90
C SER A 896 -12.01 -10.50 18.89
N GLU A 897 -11.54 -11.51 19.60
CA GLU A 897 -10.39 -11.47 20.46
C GLU A 897 -9.30 -12.33 19.84
N THR A 898 -8.22 -11.70 19.38
CA THR A 898 -7.08 -12.37 18.78
C THR A 898 -5.94 -12.42 19.77
N PHE A 899 -5.43 -13.62 20.04
CA PHE A 899 -4.29 -13.83 20.93
C PHE A 899 -2.99 -13.46 20.19
N ILE A 900 -2.09 -12.81 20.91
CA ILE A 900 -0.82 -12.29 20.38
C ILE A 900 0.36 -12.86 21.14
N GLN A 901 1.56 -12.70 20.59
CA GLN A 901 2.79 -13.13 21.27
C GLN A 901 2.92 -12.50 22.67
N PRO A 902 3.28 -13.28 23.70
CA PRO A 902 3.51 -12.77 25.05
C PRO A 902 4.71 -11.81 25.04
N ARG A 903 4.94 -11.13 26.18
CA ARG A 903 6.11 -10.28 26.36
C ARG A 903 7.40 -11.07 26.17
N PHE A 904 8.32 -10.48 25.39
CA PHE A 904 9.64 -11.04 25.18
C PHE A 904 10.73 -9.97 25.11
N VAL A 905 11.97 -10.40 25.31
CA VAL A 905 13.16 -9.57 25.22
C VAL A 905 14.17 -10.23 24.29
N THR A 906 14.71 -9.45 23.35
CA THR A 906 15.76 -9.90 22.44
C THR A 906 17.04 -9.09 22.63
N PHE A 907 18.19 -9.76 22.53
CA PHE A 907 19.53 -9.17 22.44
C PHE A 907 20.01 -9.28 21.01
N ARG A 908 20.45 -8.19 20.43
CA ARG A 908 20.84 -8.10 19.02
C ARG A 908 22.23 -7.51 18.87
N PHE A 909 22.97 -8.08 17.95
CA PHE A 909 24.29 -7.64 17.53
C PHE A 909 24.19 -7.23 16.07
N VAL A 910 24.51 -5.98 15.76
CA VAL A 910 24.52 -5.46 14.40
C VAL A 910 25.96 -5.17 13.99
N TYR A 911 26.41 -5.85 12.92
CA TYR A 911 27.71 -5.57 12.32
C TYR A 911 27.50 -4.83 11.00
N THR A 912 28.09 -3.66 10.84
CA THR A 912 28.06 -2.85 9.61
C THR A 912 29.38 -3.03 8.85
N LEU A 913 29.29 -3.39 7.54
CA LEU A 913 30.42 -3.66 6.65
C LEU A 913 31.28 -2.41 6.37
#